data_79a05edad1120547d1502b94f80c8a0e
#
_entry.id   79a05edad1120547d1502b94f80c8a0e
#
_cell.length_a   1.000
_cell.length_b   1.000
_cell.length_c   1.000
_cell.angle_alpha   90.00
_cell.angle_beta   90.00
_cell.angle_gamma   90.00
#
_symmetry.space_group_name_H-M   'P 1'
#
loop_
_entity.id
_entity.type
_entity.pdbx_description
1 polymer ?
#
loop_
_entity_poly.entity_id
_entity_poly.type
_entity_poly.pdbx_seq_one_letter_code
_entity_poly.pdbx_strand_id
1 'polypeptide(L)'
;MDRIKELISKMTLEEKASLCSGADNWHTKEIKRLNIPSVMMVDGPHGLRKQEGETDHLGLNESVKAVCFPAACATASSFDVDLMERMGETLGAECQAENVSMLLGPAVNIKRSPLCGRNFEYLSEDPYLAGRMASAYIRGVQSQGVGTSIKHFALNNQETLRMTISSEVSERALREIYLPAFEEAVKESAPRTVMCSYNKINGEYASENRYLLTDILRKEWGYKGCVVSDWGAVNNRVKGLQAGLDLEMPYSGGYNDRQIVKAVQEGRLDEAVLDEAVERVLNVVFAGEEQHCPEIISDKETDHKKAADIETECAVLLENNGILPLNTDRKVAYIGEFAEKPRYQGGGSSHINPFMVVSALDAAGEKGRSVTYAKEFSMENDAMTEQELEKALRTAAEADVSVIFAGLPEIFESEGYDRTSMKLPQCQDRLIEEVLKVQPNVVVVLHNGSPVELPWADKVSAILEMYLGGQGVGEACDRLLYGEANPSGRLAETFPYRLEDNPSYLHFPGNGKRVLYGEDIFVGYRYYDTKKVPVRYAFGHGLSYTEFAYGDLNLSSAQMTDEDILTVSFKVKNTGKTEGKEVVQLYVADLCGISERPVKELKGFAKVHLLPGEEKTVSMEISARDLSYYEERLGDWYAPSGTYRILIGHASDDVRLHADIIFETQKELPLCVDFTTTFGELLDHTKTAPVITELLAPLAAAAASAEGMSDEYKKLGEQVIREMPLKFLLGQMPGEQVEQLIGQLNCLLAQ
;
A
#
# COMPACT_ATOMS: atom_id res chain seq x y z
N MET A 1 17.15 -14.49 -26.81
CA MET A 1 15.86 -14.97 -27.37
C MET A 1 15.99 -16.26 -28.13
N ASP A 2 16.94 -16.38 -29.05
CA ASP A 2 17.11 -17.63 -29.87
C ASP A 2 17.48 -18.86 -29.03
N ARG A 3 18.37 -18.73 -28.02
CA ARG A 3 18.76 -19.83 -27.10
C ARG A 3 17.56 -20.46 -26.39
N ILE A 4 16.64 -19.64 -25.82
CA ILE A 4 15.48 -20.16 -25.06
C ILE A 4 14.52 -20.89 -25.97
N LYS A 5 14.19 -20.34 -27.14
CA LYS A 5 13.34 -21.02 -28.16
C LYS A 5 13.94 -22.32 -28.66
N GLU A 6 15.25 -22.36 -28.85
CA GLU A 6 15.97 -23.59 -29.22
C GLU A 6 15.85 -24.64 -28.07
N LEU A 7 16.00 -24.26 -26.84
CA LEU A 7 15.83 -25.15 -25.69
C LEU A 7 14.41 -25.70 -25.61
N ILE A 8 13.39 -24.84 -25.70
CA ILE A 8 11.97 -25.24 -25.69
C ILE A 8 11.69 -26.28 -26.78
N SER A 9 12.21 -26.08 -28.00
CA SER A 9 12.03 -27.03 -29.10
C SER A 9 12.67 -28.41 -28.90
N LYS A 10 13.63 -28.52 -27.96
CA LYS A 10 14.31 -29.76 -27.57
C LYS A 10 13.70 -30.44 -26.33
N MET A 11 12.80 -29.78 -25.65
CA MET A 11 12.14 -30.33 -24.45
C MET A 11 11.06 -31.34 -24.84
N THR A 12 10.90 -32.32 -23.95
CA THR A 12 9.69 -33.15 -23.96
C THR A 12 8.54 -32.41 -23.31
N LEU A 13 7.31 -32.84 -23.56
CA LEU A 13 6.12 -32.26 -22.94
C LEU A 13 6.18 -32.33 -21.40
N GLU A 14 6.71 -33.45 -20.87
CA GLU A 14 6.90 -33.66 -19.42
C GLU A 14 7.94 -32.70 -18.86
N GLU A 15 9.02 -32.42 -19.57
CA GLU A 15 10.04 -31.44 -19.15
C GLU A 15 9.47 -30.02 -19.13
N LYS A 16 8.70 -29.64 -20.18
CA LYS A 16 7.99 -28.34 -20.21
C LYS A 16 7.03 -28.19 -19.03
N ALA A 17 6.17 -29.17 -18.79
CA ALA A 17 5.24 -29.16 -17.70
C ALA A 17 5.94 -29.08 -16.33
N SER A 18 7.06 -29.81 -16.19
CA SER A 18 7.81 -29.83 -14.92
C SER A 18 8.47 -28.49 -14.58
N LEU A 19 8.96 -27.72 -15.58
CA LEU A 19 9.53 -26.39 -15.35
C LEU A 19 8.51 -25.37 -14.84
N CYS A 20 7.24 -25.60 -15.05
CA CYS A 20 6.17 -24.74 -14.58
C CYS A 20 5.77 -25.01 -13.12
N SER A 21 6.57 -25.80 -12.35
CA SER A 21 6.42 -25.99 -10.92
C SER A 21 7.76 -26.06 -10.21
N GLY A 22 7.79 -25.74 -8.90
CA GLY A 22 9.00 -25.80 -8.07
C GLY A 22 9.61 -27.20 -7.97
N ALA A 23 10.89 -27.27 -7.64
CA ALA A 23 11.58 -28.51 -7.27
C ALA A 23 11.32 -28.89 -5.81
N ASP A 24 11.27 -27.91 -4.96
CA ASP A 24 11.02 -27.98 -3.52
C ASP A 24 10.31 -26.69 -3.06
N ASN A 25 10.49 -26.29 -1.80
CA ASN A 25 9.89 -25.07 -1.26
C ASN A 25 10.47 -23.77 -1.87
N TRP A 26 11.72 -23.79 -2.32
CA TRP A 26 12.45 -22.57 -2.65
C TRP A 26 13.14 -22.56 -4.02
N HIS A 27 13.20 -23.72 -4.71
CA HIS A 27 13.96 -23.82 -5.95
C HIS A 27 13.09 -24.10 -7.16
N THR A 28 13.51 -23.54 -8.30
CA THR A 28 13.02 -23.96 -9.61
C THR A 28 13.62 -25.29 -10.01
N LYS A 29 12.98 -26.04 -10.91
CA LYS A 29 13.51 -27.32 -11.38
C LYS A 29 14.67 -27.16 -12.35
N GLU A 30 15.70 -28.01 -12.19
CA GLU A 30 16.78 -28.17 -13.13
C GLU A 30 16.40 -29.18 -14.25
N ILE A 31 16.95 -29.01 -15.45
CA ILE A 31 16.92 -30.03 -16.51
C ILE A 31 18.35 -30.29 -16.97
N LYS A 32 19.00 -31.25 -16.34
CA LYS A 32 20.43 -31.56 -16.57
C LYS A 32 20.75 -31.84 -18.03
N ARG A 33 19.88 -32.58 -18.73
CA ARG A 33 20.05 -32.94 -20.17
C ARG A 33 20.20 -31.71 -21.06
N LEU A 34 19.58 -30.59 -20.68
CA LEU A 34 19.56 -29.36 -21.45
C LEU A 34 20.41 -28.24 -20.83
N ASN A 35 21.17 -28.56 -19.78
CA ASN A 35 21.94 -27.61 -19.00
C ASN A 35 21.08 -26.40 -18.53
N ILE A 36 19.86 -26.66 -18.06
CA ILE A 36 19.00 -25.67 -17.42
C ILE A 36 19.24 -25.79 -15.93
N PRO A 37 19.77 -24.73 -15.28
CA PRO A 37 20.05 -24.73 -13.85
C PRO A 37 18.77 -24.55 -13.01
N SER A 38 18.91 -24.78 -11.72
CA SER A 38 17.94 -24.40 -10.68
C SER A 38 18.37 -23.08 -10.07
N VAL A 39 17.42 -22.21 -9.77
CA VAL A 39 17.65 -20.95 -9.03
C VAL A 39 16.81 -20.89 -7.76
N MET A 40 17.34 -20.21 -6.74
CA MET A 40 16.70 -20.08 -5.45
C MET A 40 15.88 -18.80 -5.35
N MET A 41 14.67 -18.93 -4.81
CA MET A 41 13.74 -17.85 -4.47
C MET A 41 13.49 -17.91 -2.95
N VAL A 42 13.55 -16.80 -2.24
CA VAL A 42 13.34 -16.79 -0.78
C VAL A 42 12.45 -15.65 -0.33
N ASP A 43 11.77 -15.85 0.79
CA ASP A 43 11.04 -14.80 1.49
C ASP A 43 11.98 -13.75 2.08
N GLY A 44 11.40 -12.64 2.47
CA GLY A 44 12.04 -11.61 3.26
C GLY A 44 11.96 -10.21 2.66
N PRO A 45 10.78 -9.55 2.65
CA PRO A 45 10.63 -8.21 2.10
C PRO A 45 11.42 -7.13 2.89
N HIS A 46 11.81 -7.41 4.13
CA HIS A 46 12.61 -6.52 4.99
C HIS A 46 13.86 -7.18 5.58
N GLY A 47 14.31 -8.29 4.99
CA GLY A 47 15.51 -9.05 5.38
C GLY A 47 15.50 -10.42 4.73
N LEU A 48 16.64 -11.03 4.56
CA LEU A 48 16.76 -12.32 3.89
C LEU A 48 16.28 -13.46 4.78
N ARG A 49 15.30 -14.25 4.36
CA ARG A 49 14.86 -15.48 5.02
C ARG A 49 15.24 -16.70 4.19
N LYS A 50 16.52 -17.05 4.18
CA LYS A 50 17.03 -18.25 3.54
C LYS A 50 17.09 -19.40 4.53
N GLN A 51 16.44 -20.52 4.24
CA GLN A 51 16.50 -21.74 5.04
C GLN A 51 17.54 -22.72 4.48
N GLU A 52 18.27 -23.39 5.37
CA GLU A 52 19.22 -24.45 5.06
C GLU A 52 18.76 -25.76 5.75
N GLY A 53 18.80 -26.88 5.04
CA GLY A 53 18.39 -28.19 5.59
C GLY A 53 16.89 -28.47 5.41
N GLU A 54 16.17 -28.76 6.50
CA GLU A 54 14.71 -28.93 6.43
C GLU A 54 14.03 -27.58 6.21
N THR A 55 13.23 -27.50 5.17
CA THR A 55 12.60 -26.24 4.73
C THR A 55 11.10 -26.27 4.89
N ASP A 56 10.52 -25.11 5.21
CA ASP A 56 9.07 -24.89 5.25
C ASP A 56 8.73 -23.48 4.73
N HIS A 57 7.45 -23.26 4.42
CA HIS A 57 6.94 -21.95 4.00
C HIS A 57 6.17 -21.20 5.12
N LEU A 58 6.16 -21.75 6.34
CA LEU A 58 5.38 -21.21 7.47
C LEU A 58 6.22 -20.46 8.51
N GLY A 59 7.55 -20.51 8.40
CA GLY A 59 8.45 -19.88 9.37
C GLY A 59 8.73 -20.73 10.61
N LEU A 60 8.56 -22.06 10.50
CA LEU A 60 8.79 -22.98 11.63
C LEU A 60 10.25 -23.39 11.76
N ASN A 61 10.97 -23.51 10.64
CA ASN A 61 12.39 -23.89 10.63
C ASN A 61 13.29 -22.65 10.59
N GLU A 62 14.45 -22.76 11.21
CA GLU A 62 15.43 -21.68 11.28
C GLU A 62 15.94 -21.27 9.88
N SER A 63 16.23 -19.98 9.73
CA SER A 63 16.90 -19.42 8.56
C SER A 63 18.31 -18.96 8.92
N VAL A 64 19.11 -18.66 7.90
CA VAL A 64 20.44 -18.07 8.09
C VAL A 64 20.34 -16.74 8.84
N LYS A 65 21.42 -16.36 9.53
CA LYS A 65 21.52 -15.04 10.16
C LYS A 65 21.59 -13.96 9.09
N ALA A 66 20.64 -13.03 9.13
CA ALA A 66 20.49 -11.95 8.18
C ALA A 66 20.31 -10.59 8.87
N VAL A 67 20.33 -9.51 8.11
CA VAL A 67 20.00 -8.19 8.63
C VAL A 67 18.47 -8.00 8.54
N CYS A 68 17.85 -7.74 9.69
CA CYS A 68 16.43 -7.39 9.77
C CYS A 68 16.27 -5.87 9.70
N PHE A 69 15.87 -5.36 8.55
CA PHE A 69 15.53 -3.96 8.34
C PHE A 69 14.15 -3.64 8.93
N PRO A 70 13.78 -2.35 9.05
CA PRO A 70 12.42 -1.96 9.41
C PRO A 70 11.39 -2.55 8.43
N ALA A 71 10.26 -3.02 8.97
CA ALA A 71 9.17 -3.57 8.16
C ALA A 71 8.48 -2.49 7.30
N ALA A 72 7.65 -2.91 6.34
CA ALA A 72 7.04 -1.98 5.40
C ALA A 72 6.17 -0.89 6.07
N CYS A 73 5.51 -1.19 7.20
CA CYS A 73 4.75 -0.21 7.98
C CYS A 73 5.64 0.95 8.48
N ALA A 74 6.90 0.65 8.85
CA ALA A 74 7.87 1.65 9.23
C ALA A 74 8.48 2.34 7.99
N THR A 75 9.01 1.58 7.03
CA THR A 75 9.72 2.16 5.88
C THR A 75 8.85 3.07 5.02
N ALA A 76 7.55 2.78 4.87
CA ALA A 76 6.62 3.65 4.17
C ALA A 76 6.47 5.03 4.85
N SER A 77 6.58 5.07 6.18
CA SER A 77 6.51 6.31 6.95
C SER A 77 7.70 7.25 6.72
N SER A 78 8.78 6.76 6.09
CA SER A 78 9.89 7.62 5.68
C SER A 78 9.49 8.61 4.59
N PHE A 79 8.56 8.28 3.69
CA PHE A 79 8.24 9.03 2.46
C PHE A 79 9.50 9.38 1.67
N ASP A 80 10.47 8.46 1.66
CA ASP A 80 11.80 8.67 1.07
C ASP A 80 12.11 7.54 0.08
N VAL A 81 11.92 7.81 -1.21
CA VAL A 81 12.16 6.83 -2.29
C VAL A 81 13.64 6.46 -2.41
N ASP A 82 14.55 7.42 -2.14
CA ASP A 82 16.00 7.18 -2.20
C ASP A 82 16.44 6.25 -1.04
N LEU A 83 15.83 6.40 0.13
CA LEU A 83 16.06 5.50 1.27
C LEU A 83 15.61 4.09 0.96
N MET A 84 14.44 3.92 0.34
CA MET A 84 13.92 2.61 -0.07
C MET A 84 14.82 1.95 -1.14
N GLU A 85 15.34 2.72 -2.08
CA GLU A 85 16.26 2.21 -3.10
C GLU A 85 17.57 1.72 -2.47
N ARG A 86 18.18 2.51 -1.56
CA ARG A 86 19.39 2.10 -0.79
C ARG A 86 19.16 0.87 0.08
N MET A 87 17.98 0.75 0.72
CA MET A 87 17.60 -0.47 1.45
C MET A 87 17.55 -1.67 0.50
N GLY A 88 16.92 -1.50 -0.67
CA GLY A 88 16.86 -2.52 -1.71
C GLY A 88 18.24 -2.94 -2.21
N GLU A 89 19.16 -2.01 -2.44
CA GLU A 89 20.56 -2.30 -2.81
C GLU A 89 21.25 -3.18 -1.76
N THR A 90 21.05 -2.87 -0.48
CA THR A 90 21.66 -3.64 0.62
C THR A 90 21.08 -5.06 0.70
N LEU A 91 19.77 -5.20 0.58
CA LEU A 91 19.08 -6.51 0.53
C LEU A 91 19.52 -7.34 -0.68
N GLY A 92 19.67 -6.71 -1.84
CA GLY A 92 20.15 -7.37 -3.05
C GLY A 92 21.59 -7.85 -2.91
N ALA A 93 22.47 -7.08 -2.27
CA ALA A 93 23.84 -7.48 -1.98
C ALA A 93 23.89 -8.67 -1.01
N GLU A 94 23.05 -8.68 0.05
CA GLU A 94 22.96 -9.81 0.96
C GLU A 94 22.44 -11.08 0.26
N CYS A 95 21.45 -10.95 -0.63
CA CYS A 95 20.96 -12.04 -1.48
C CYS A 95 22.07 -12.62 -2.37
N GLN A 96 22.90 -11.77 -3.00
CA GLN A 96 24.04 -12.22 -3.80
C GLN A 96 25.05 -13.00 -2.96
N ALA A 97 25.43 -12.47 -1.79
CA ALA A 97 26.36 -13.13 -0.88
C ALA A 97 25.86 -14.52 -0.40
N GLU A 98 24.54 -14.69 -0.33
CA GLU A 98 23.87 -15.93 0.06
C GLU A 98 23.43 -16.79 -1.14
N ASN A 99 23.83 -16.47 -2.36
CA ASN A 99 23.47 -17.20 -3.60
C ASN A 99 21.95 -17.33 -3.79
N VAL A 100 21.21 -16.24 -3.55
CA VAL A 100 19.77 -16.12 -3.79
C VAL A 100 19.51 -15.32 -5.04
N SER A 101 18.74 -15.87 -5.98
CA SER A 101 18.47 -15.25 -7.28
C SER A 101 17.20 -14.40 -7.28
N MET A 102 16.29 -14.61 -6.33
CA MET A 102 14.99 -13.95 -6.27
C MET A 102 14.56 -13.68 -4.83
N LEU A 103 14.25 -12.43 -4.52
CA LEU A 103 13.66 -12.02 -3.25
C LEU A 103 12.15 -11.80 -3.40
N LEU A 104 11.34 -12.49 -2.54
CA LEU A 104 9.88 -12.45 -2.60
C LEU A 104 9.34 -11.21 -1.86
N GLY A 105 9.39 -10.09 -2.53
CA GLY A 105 8.96 -8.78 -2.08
C GLY A 105 9.13 -7.74 -3.19
N PRO A 106 8.61 -6.52 -2.98
CA PRO A 106 7.89 -6.02 -1.82
C PRO A 106 6.41 -6.44 -1.80
N ALA A 107 5.75 -6.33 -0.62
CA ALA A 107 4.32 -6.54 -0.48
C ALA A 107 3.59 -5.19 -0.50
N VAL A 108 2.59 -5.03 -1.41
CA VAL A 108 1.98 -3.74 -1.70
C VAL A 108 0.45 -3.72 -1.59
N ASN A 109 -0.15 -4.71 -0.95
CA ASN A 109 -1.57 -4.70 -0.70
C ASN A 109 -1.96 -3.48 0.15
N ILE A 110 -3.09 -2.88 -0.17
CA ILE A 110 -3.55 -1.67 0.52
C ILE A 110 -3.99 -2.02 1.96
N LYS A 111 -3.61 -1.17 2.92
CA LYS A 111 -4.06 -1.24 4.32
C LYS A 111 -5.52 -0.82 4.40
N ARG A 112 -6.42 -1.76 4.10
CA ARG A 112 -7.87 -1.54 4.03
C ARG A 112 -8.53 -1.47 5.41
N SER A 113 -8.14 -2.40 6.28
CA SER A 113 -8.61 -2.50 7.66
C SER A 113 -7.43 -2.53 8.61
N PRO A 114 -7.48 -1.83 9.75
CA PRO A 114 -6.43 -1.91 10.77
C PRO A 114 -6.31 -3.30 11.41
N LEU A 115 -7.28 -4.17 11.18
CA LEU A 115 -7.30 -5.53 11.73
C LEU A 115 -6.56 -6.56 10.89
N CYS A 116 -6.18 -6.28 9.64
CA CYS A 116 -5.45 -7.23 8.81
C CYS A 116 -4.12 -7.63 9.46
N GLY A 117 -3.93 -8.93 9.68
CA GLY A 117 -2.77 -9.48 10.37
C GLY A 117 -1.42 -9.19 9.69
N ARG A 118 -1.43 -8.95 8.37
CA ARG A 118 -0.23 -8.66 7.57
C ARG A 118 -0.02 -7.17 7.27
N ASN A 119 -0.74 -6.24 7.91
CA ASN A 119 -0.54 -4.80 7.69
C ASN A 119 0.90 -4.35 7.94
N PHE A 120 1.62 -5.02 8.84
CA PHE A 120 3.02 -4.70 9.13
C PHE A 120 3.95 -4.85 7.92
N GLU A 121 3.64 -5.73 6.98
CA GLU A 121 4.45 -5.92 5.76
C GLU A 121 3.91 -5.18 4.53
N TYR A 122 2.80 -4.46 4.67
CA TYR A 122 2.22 -3.63 3.62
C TYR A 122 2.59 -2.15 3.81
N LEU A 123 2.80 -1.46 2.71
CA LEU A 123 3.34 -0.10 2.75
C LEU A 123 2.32 0.93 3.26
N SER A 124 1.16 1.08 2.62
CA SER A 124 0.27 2.20 2.88
C SER A 124 -1.21 1.90 2.64
N GLU A 125 -2.09 2.76 3.15
CA GLU A 125 -3.48 2.89 2.72
C GLU A 125 -3.62 3.67 1.40
N ASP A 126 -2.56 4.37 0.99
CA ASP A 126 -2.52 5.16 -0.25
C ASP A 126 -1.78 4.42 -1.36
N PRO A 127 -2.42 4.17 -2.53
CA PRO A 127 -1.81 3.42 -3.62
C PRO A 127 -0.66 4.15 -4.31
N TYR A 128 -0.66 5.51 -4.33
CA TYR A 128 0.43 6.28 -4.92
C TYR A 128 1.71 6.15 -4.08
N LEU A 129 1.61 6.36 -2.76
CA LEU A 129 2.74 6.16 -1.86
C LEU A 129 3.26 4.74 -1.94
N ALA A 130 2.37 3.73 -1.88
CA ALA A 130 2.75 2.33 -1.95
C ALA A 130 3.48 1.99 -3.26
N GLY A 131 3.00 2.50 -4.39
CA GLY A 131 3.61 2.27 -5.71
C GLY A 131 4.99 2.89 -5.85
N ARG A 132 5.16 4.15 -5.43
CA ARG A 132 6.45 4.87 -5.48
C ARG A 132 7.52 4.20 -4.61
N MET A 133 7.15 3.83 -3.37
CA MET A 133 8.07 3.15 -2.45
C MET A 133 8.44 1.74 -2.95
N ALA A 134 7.46 0.98 -3.46
CA ALA A 134 7.70 -0.34 -4.04
C ALA A 134 8.61 -0.29 -5.26
N SER A 135 8.40 0.68 -6.16
CA SER A 135 9.24 0.86 -7.37
C SER A 135 10.69 1.12 -7.00
N ALA A 136 10.94 1.96 -5.99
CA ALA A 136 12.29 2.23 -5.49
C ALA A 136 12.95 0.97 -4.89
N TYR A 137 12.23 0.24 -4.04
CA TYR A 137 12.69 -1.04 -3.51
C TYR A 137 13.11 -2.02 -4.61
N ILE A 138 12.25 -2.21 -5.62
CA ILE A 138 12.50 -3.12 -6.74
C ILE A 138 13.75 -2.70 -7.51
N ARG A 139 13.90 -1.39 -7.82
CA ARG A 139 15.11 -0.89 -8.51
C ARG A 139 16.36 -1.18 -7.70
N GLY A 140 16.33 -0.92 -6.38
CA GLY A 140 17.47 -1.18 -5.51
C GLY A 140 17.89 -2.64 -5.50
N VAL A 141 16.97 -3.58 -5.26
CA VAL A 141 17.26 -5.02 -5.25
C VAL A 141 17.76 -5.48 -6.62
N GLN A 142 17.07 -5.10 -7.70
CA GLN A 142 17.39 -5.53 -9.06
C GLN A 142 18.70 -4.91 -9.59
N SER A 143 19.14 -3.76 -9.07
CA SER A 143 20.45 -3.17 -9.39
C SER A 143 21.63 -4.07 -8.99
N GLN A 144 21.39 -4.95 -7.99
CA GLN A 144 22.39 -5.92 -7.53
C GLN A 144 22.30 -7.26 -8.27
N GLY A 145 21.51 -7.36 -9.36
CA GLY A 145 21.36 -8.59 -10.13
C GLY A 145 20.39 -9.61 -9.56
N VAL A 146 19.74 -9.33 -8.43
CA VAL A 146 18.72 -10.18 -7.80
C VAL A 146 17.34 -9.78 -8.30
N GLY A 147 16.49 -10.76 -8.63
CA GLY A 147 15.12 -10.49 -9.03
C GLY A 147 14.22 -10.18 -7.82
N THR A 148 13.09 -9.54 -8.09
CA THR A 148 12.03 -9.28 -7.11
C THR A 148 10.73 -9.95 -7.52
N SER A 149 9.88 -10.24 -6.53
CA SER A 149 8.51 -10.72 -6.75
C SER A 149 7.55 -9.81 -6.01
N ILE A 150 6.97 -8.83 -6.70
CA ILE A 150 5.96 -7.97 -6.10
C ILE A 150 4.71 -8.78 -5.75
N LYS A 151 4.14 -8.57 -4.54
CA LYS A 151 3.09 -9.42 -3.97
C LYS A 151 2.08 -8.62 -3.15
N HIS A 152 0.87 -9.14 -2.94
CA HIS A 152 0.22 -10.33 -3.49
C HIS A 152 -0.86 -9.89 -4.47
N PHE A 153 -0.74 -10.21 -5.73
CA PHE A 153 -1.56 -9.70 -6.83
C PHE A 153 -2.84 -10.53 -7.00
N ALA A 154 -4.03 -10.07 -6.53
CA ALA A 154 -4.31 -8.84 -5.82
C ALA A 154 -5.37 -9.08 -4.72
N LEU A 155 -5.69 -8.01 -3.94
CA LEU A 155 -6.78 -8.02 -2.95
C LEU A 155 -6.59 -9.02 -1.78
N ASN A 156 -5.36 -9.29 -1.38
CA ASN A 156 -5.06 -10.03 -0.15
C ASN A 156 -4.99 -9.06 1.05
N ASN A 157 -6.15 -8.53 1.47
CA ASN A 157 -6.26 -7.49 2.50
C ASN A 157 -6.79 -8.03 3.84
N GLN A 158 -6.76 -9.35 4.04
CA GLN A 158 -7.11 -10.06 5.27
C GLN A 158 -6.49 -11.45 5.30
N GLU A 159 -6.33 -12.00 6.51
CA GLU A 159 -5.83 -13.36 6.74
C GLU A 159 -6.95 -14.38 6.92
N THR A 160 -8.06 -13.94 7.50
CA THR A 160 -9.24 -14.81 7.74
C THR A 160 -9.73 -15.42 6.43
N LEU A 161 -9.62 -16.76 6.34
CA LEU A 161 -10.03 -17.57 5.18
C LEU A 161 -9.36 -17.15 3.85
N ARG A 162 -8.18 -16.53 3.89
CA ARG A 162 -7.49 -15.98 2.73
C ARG A 162 -7.38 -16.93 1.54
N MET A 163 -7.28 -18.24 1.78
CA MET A 163 -7.15 -19.25 0.72
C MET A 163 -8.48 -19.63 0.04
N THR A 164 -9.63 -19.17 0.53
CA THR A 164 -10.94 -19.62 0.02
C THR A 164 -11.97 -18.51 -0.14
N ILE A 165 -11.76 -17.36 0.52
CA ILE A 165 -12.69 -16.24 0.49
C ILE A 165 -12.70 -15.55 -0.87
N SER A 166 -13.84 -14.99 -1.26
CA SER A 166 -13.97 -14.13 -2.43
C SER A 166 -14.03 -12.66 -2.01
N SER A 167 -13.05 -11.88 -2.46
CA SER A 167 -13.03 -10.42 -2.36
C SER A 167 -13.93 -9.85 -3.46
N GLU A 168 -15.07 -9.29 -3.05
CA GLU A 168 -16.06 -8.70 -3.97
C GLU A 168 -15.82 -7.19 -4.06
N VAL A 169 -15.38 -6.73 -5.21
CA VAL A 169 -14.90 -5.36 -5.45
C VAL A 169 -15.48 -4.80 -6.75
N SER A 170 -15.79 -3.50 -6.76
CA SER A 170 -16.17 -2.79 -7.99
C SER A 170 -14.97 -2.62 -8.92
N GLU A 171 -15.20 -2.40 -10.21
CA GLU A 171 -14.13 -2.15 -11.17
C GLU A 171 -13.37 -0.86 -10.80
N ARG A 172 -14.07 0.19 -10.38
CA ARG A 172 -13.45 1.44 -9.94
C ARG A 172 -12.51 1.23 -8.76
N ALA A 173 -12.98 0.59 -7.68
CA ALA A 173 -12.14 0.33 -6.52
C ALA A 173 -10.94 -0.55 -6.88
N LEU A 174 -11.15 -1.58 -7.71
CA LEU A 174 -10.07 -2.43 -8.22
C LEU A 174 -8.99 -1.59 -8.91
N ARG A 175 -9.40 -0.69 -9.84
CA ARG A 175 -8.50 0.12 -10.68
C ARG A 175 -7.90 1.33 -9.98
N GLU A 176 -8.64 1.97 -9.06
CA GLU A 176 -8.22 3.22 -8.43
C GLU A 176 -7.48 3.00 -7.10
N ILE A 177 -7.72 1.87 -6.41
CA ILE A 177 -7.19 1.62 -5.07
C ILE A 177 -6.26 0.40 -5.03
N TYR A 178 -6.71 -0.77 -5.53
CA TYR A 178 -6.02 -2.04 -5.25
C TYR A 178 -4.97 -2.44 -6.28
N LEU A 179 -5.05 -1.93 -7.49
CA LEU A 179 -4.10 -2.23 -8.57
C LEU A 179 -3.02 -1.16 -8.81
N PRO A 180 -3.19 0.16 -8.49
CA PRO A 180 -2.22 1.17 -8.93
C PRO A 180 -0.81 0.97 -8.40
N ALA A 181 -0.63 0.46 -7.16
CA ALA A 181 0.70 0.18 -6.65
C ALA A 181 1.44 -0.91 -7.46
N PHE A 182 0.71 -1.91 -7.95
CA PHE A 182 1.25 -2.92 -8.86
C PHE A 182 1.51 -2.35 -10.25
N GLU A 183 0.58 -1.55 -10.78
CA GLU A 183 0.72 -0.88 -12.08
C GLU A 183 1.97 -0.02 -12.14
N GLU A 184 2.16 0.84 -11.14
CA GLU A 184 3.33 1.71 -10.98
C GLU A 184 4.62 0.88 -10.97
N ALA A 185 4.69 -0.13 -10.09
CA ALA A 185 5.86 -0.97 -9.95
C ALA A 185 6.20 -1.74 -11.25
N VAL A 186 5.18 -2.26 -11.93
CA VAL A 186 5.36 -3.00 -13.20
C VAL A 186 5.89 -2.07 -14.30
N LYS A 187 5.35 -0.85 -14.41
CA LYS A 187 5.72 0.09 -15.46
C LYS A 187 7.07 0.77 -15.21
N GLU A 188 7.36 1.14 -13.94
CA GLU A 188 8.53 1.93 -13.58
C GLU A 188 9.77 1.10 -13.25
N SER A 189 9.59 -0.13 -12.74
CA SER A 189 10.71 -0.94 -12.23
C SER A 189 10.79 -2.36 -12.79
N ALA A 190 9.80 -2.81 -13.54
CA ALA A 190 9.76 -4.09 -14.23
C ALA A 190 10.24 -5.28 -13.35
N PRO A 191 9.52 -5.62 -12.26
CA PRO A 191 9.88 -6.74 -11.38
C PRO A 191 9.99 -8.02 -12.19
N ARG A 192 10.96 -8.89 -11.87
CA ARG A 192 11.15 -10.15 -12.61
C ARG A 192 9.97 -11.08 -12.49
N THR A 193 9.32 -11.09 -11.30
CA THR A 193 8.10 -11.86 -11.09
C THR A 193 7.02 -11.02 -10.42
N VAL A 194 5.77 -11.41 -10.65
CA VAL A 194 4.58 -10.96 -9.93
C VAL A 194 3.97 -12.18 -9.27
N MET A 195 3.76 -12.13 -7.95
CA MET A 195 3.15 -13.23 -7.19
C MET A 195 1.65 -13.01 -7.10
N CYS A 196 0.85 -13.94 -7.64
CA CYS A 196 -0.59 -13.89 -7.48
C CYS A 196 -1.02 -14.29 -6.06
N SER A 197 -2.12 -13.72 -5.57
CA SER A 197 -2.64 -13.95 -4.23
C SER A 197 -3.41 -15.26 -4.08
N TYR A 198 -3.75 -15.62 -2.83
CA TYR A 198 -4.52 -16.82 -2.50
C TYR A 198 -6.01 -16.71 -2.81
N ASN A 199 -6.60 -15.52 -2.57
CA ASN A 199 -8.04 -15.31 -2.54
C ASN A 199 -8.68 -15.37 -3.93
N LYS A 200 -10.00 -15.45 -3.92
CA LYS A 200 -10.80 -15.18 -5.12
C LYS A 200 -11.04 -13.68 -5.26
N ILE A 201 -11.20 -13.25 -6.49
CA ILE A 201 -11.61 -11.91 -6.88
C ILE A 201 -12.90 -12.04 -7.66
N ASN A 202 -13.99 -11.48 -7.16
CA ASN A 202 -15.30 -11.56 -7.77
C ASN A 202 -15.69 -13.00 -8.18
N GLY A 203 -15.38 -13.97 -7.30
CA GLY A 203 -15.74 -15.39 -7.48
C GLY A 203 -14.68 -16.28 -8.10
N GLU A 204 -13.62 -15.74 -8.75
CA GLU A 204 -12.56 -16.50 -9.41
C GLU A 204 -11.22 -16.38 -8.68
N TYR A 205 -10.51 -17.48 -8.47
CA TYR A 205 -9.19 -17.45 -7.83
C TYR A 205 -8.22 -16.57 -8.59
N ALA A 206 -7.42 -15.75 -7.88
CA ALA A 206 -6.43 -14.86 -8.50
C ALA A 206 -5.48 -15.62 -9.44
N SER A 207 -5.08 -16.85 -9.04
CA SER A 207 -4.23 -17.74 -9.83
C SER A 207 -4.87 -18.27 -11.13
N GLU A 208 -6.19 -18.14 -11.28
CA GLU A 208 -6.97 -18.62 -12.45
C GLU A 208 -7.67 -17.46 -13.19
N ASN A 209 -7.50 -16.23 -12.72
CA ASN A 209 -8.23 -15.06 -13.20
C ASN A 209 -7.55 -14.48 -14.45
N ARG A 210 -8.10 -14.82 -15.63
CA ARG A 210 -7.58 -14.35 -16.91
C ARG A 210 -7.63 -12.83 -17.05
N TYR A 211 -8.72 -12.20 -16.56
CA TYR A 211 -8.87 -10.76 -16.61
C TYR A 211 -7.71 -10.07 -15.89
N LEU A 212 -7.39 -10.54 -14.67
CA LEU A 212 -6.30 -10.01 -13.87
C LEU A 212 -4.92 -10.28 -14.49
N LEU A 213 -4.61 -11.58 -14.77
CA LEU A 213 -3.26 -12.01 -15.13
C LEU A 213 -2.90 -11.75 -16.60
N THR A 214 -3.88 -11.77 -17.49
CA THR A 214 -3.63 -11.60 -18.93
C THR A 214 -4.11 -10.24 -19.43
N ASP A 215 -5.39 -9.90 -19.20
CA ASP A 215 -5.96 -8.73 -19.86
C ASP A 215 -5.41 -7.45 -19.23
N ILE A 216 -5.37 -7.33 -17.90
CA ILE A 216 -4.78 -6.19 -17.19
C ILE A 216 -3.24 -6.27 -17.21
N LEU A 217 -2.67 -7.28 -16.54
CA LEU A 217 -1.22 -7.31 -16.28
C LEU A 217 -0.40 -7.36 -17.56
N ARG A 218 -0.75 -8.25 -18.50
CA ARG A 218 0.08 -8.47 -19.71
C ARG A 218 -0.29 -7.59 -20.88
N LYS A 219 -1.60 -7.42 -21.18
CA LYS A 219 -2.02 -6.67 -22.36
C LYS A 219 -2.05 -5.18 -22.12
N GLU A 220 -2.68 -4.75 -21.02
CA GLU A 220 -2.84 -3.34 -20.71
C GLU A 220 -1.53 -2.73 -20.17
N TRP A 221 -0.89 -3.36 -19.17
CA TRP A 221 0.35 -2.84 -18.59
C TRP A 221 1.61 -3.28 -19.33
N GLY A 222 1.50 -4.24 -20.24
CA GLY A 222 2.62 -4.71 -21.05
C GLY A 222 3.63 -5.59 -20.33
N TYR A 223 3.29 -6.17 -19.18
CA TYR A 223 4.20 -6.99 -18.38
C TYR A 223 4.73 -8.20 -19.14
N LYS A 224 6.06 -8.40 -19.14
CA LYS A 224 6.76 -9.49 -19.85
C LYS A 224 7.38 -10.52 -18.90
N GLY A 225 7.40 -10.25 -17.60
CA GLY A 225 8.00 -11.13 -16.61
C GLY A 225 7.15 -12.38 -16.31
N CYS A 226 7.61 -13.17 -15.35
CA CYS A 226 6.96 -14.41 -14.93
C CYS A 226 5.92 -14.13 -13.83
N VAL A 227 4.75 -14.77 -13.93
CA VAL A 227 3.77 -14.80 -12.84
C VAL A 227 3.98 -16.08 -12.03
N VAL A 228 4.27 -15.93 -10.75
CA VAL A 228 4.41 -17.03 -9.79
C VAL A 228 3.18 -17.10 -8.89
N SER A 229 2.78 -18.31 -8.47
CA SER A 229 1.76 -18.45 -7.45
C SER A 229 2.30 -18.07 -6.07
N ASP A 230 1.46 -17.59 -5.18
CA ASP A 230 1.73 -17.71 -3.75
C ASP A 230 1.80 -19.20 -3.36
N TRP A 231 2.46 -19.51 -2.22
CA TRP A 231 2.83 -20.86 -1.83
C TRP A 231 1.60 -21.72 -1.51
N GLY A 232 1.25 -22.59 -2.47
CA GLY A 232 0.04 -23.43 -2.39
C GLY A 232 -1.24 -22.76 -2.89
N ALA A 233 -1.16 -21.62 -3.58
CA ALA A 233 -2.31 -20.88 -4.10
C ALA A 233 -2.95 -21.50 -5.36
N VAL A 234 -2.33 -22.53 -5.94
CA VAL A 234 -2.83 -23.15 -7.17
C VAL A 234 -3.99 -24.10 -6.87
N ASN A 235 -5.14 -23.84 -7.48
CA ASN A 235 -6.34 -24.65 -7.33
C ASN A 235 -6.60 -25.49 -8.58
N ASN A 236 -6.57 -24.90 -9.79
CA ASN A 236 -6.62 -25.61 -11.07
C ASN A 236 -5.45 -25.18 -11.97
N ARG A 237 -4.44 -26.03 -12.07
CA ARG A 237 -3.20 -25.66 -12.76
C ARG A 237 -3.39 -25.38 -14.25
N VAL A 238 -4.30 -26.14 -14.91
CA VAL A 238 -4.56 -25.96 -16.36
C VAL A 238 -5.24 -24.62 -16.62
N LYS A 239 -6.25 -24.26 -15.81
CA LYS A 239 -6.86 -22.93 -15.86
C LYS A 239 -5.86 -21.83 -15.55
N GLY A 240 -4.99 -22.03 -14.56
CA GLY A 240 -3.94 -21.08 -14.22
C GLY A 240 -3.03 -20.78 -15.41
N LEU A 241 -2.54 -21.80 -16.12
CA LEU A 241 -1.76 -21.60 -17.36
C LEU A 241 -2.54 -20.81 -18.42
N GLN A 242 -3.81 -21.17 -18.65
CA GLN A 242 -4.67 -20.46 -19.59
C GLN A 242 -4.93 -19.00 -19.19
N ALA A 243 -4.91 -18.72 -17.88
CA ALA A 243 -5.07 -17.37 -17.35
C ALA A 243 -3.79 -16.54 -17.37
N GLY A 244 -2.61 -17.18 -17.48
CA GLY A 244 -1.31 -16.50 -17.53
C GLY A 244 -0.41 -16.74 -16.30
N LEU A 245 -0.74 -17.71 -15.42
CA LEU A 245 0.11 -18.17 -14.33
C LEU A 245 1.21 -19.10 -14.87
N ASP A 246 2.47 -18.69 -14.76
CA ASP A 246 3.60 -19.40 -15.36
C ASP A 246 4.19 -20.47 -14.41
N LEU A 247 4.47 -20.11 -13.16
CA LEU A 247 5.18 -20.95 -12.20
C LEU A 247 4.32 -21.23 -10.95
N GLU A 248 4.13 -22.50 -10.63
CA GLU A 248 3.52 -22.94 -9.37
C GLU A 248 4.59 -23.11 -8.28
N MET A 249 4.39 -22.53 -7.11
CA MET A 249 5.22 -22.73 -5.91
C MET A 249 4.35 -23.11 -4.69
N PRO A 250 4.86 -23.97 -3.79
CA PRO A 250 5.93 -24.95 -4.05
C PRO A 250 5.45 -26.04 -5.03
N TYR A 251 6.23 -27.11 -5.17
CA TYR A 251 5.83 -28.22 -6.03
C TYR A 251 4.64 -29.02 -5.48
N SER A 252 3.84 -29.60 -6.39
CA SER A 252 2.66 -30.42 -6.06
C SER A 252 2.94 -31.95 -6.10
N GLY A 253 4.19 -32.37 -5.90
CA GLY A 253 4.58 -33.77 -6.04
C GLY A 253 4.40 -34.33 -7.45
N GLY A 254 4.45 -33.44 -8.47
CA GLY A 254 4.23 -33.80 -9.87
C GLY A 254 2.76 -34.06 -10.21
N TYR A 255 1.81 -33.83 -9.30
CA TYR A 255 0.39 -33.99 -9.60
C TYR A 255 -0.06 -33.02 -10.69
N ASN A 256 0.24 -31.75 -10.53
CA ASN A 256 -0.14 -30.70 -11.47
C ASN A 256 0.62 -30.80 -12.79
N ASP A 257 1.90 -31.23 -12.78
CA ASP A 257 2.67 -31.50 -13.99
C ASP A 257 1.95 -32.54 -14.89
N ARG A 258 1.47 -33.64 -14.30
CA ARG A 258 0.69 -34.68 -15.02
C ARG A 258 -0.65 -34.15 -15.54
N GLN A 259 -1.30 -33.22 -14.82
CA GLN A 259 -2.54 -32.59 -15.31
C GLN A 259 -2.28 -31.73 -16.54
N ILE A 260 -1.16 -30.99 -16.57
CA ILE A 260 -0.72 -30.19 -17.74
C ILE A 260 -0.50 -31.13 -18.94
N VAL A 261 0.35 -32.16 -18.77
CA VAL A 261 0.65 -33.13 -19.84
C VAL A 261 -0.64 -33.76 -20.41
N LYS A 262 -1.52 -34.23 -19.52
CA LYS A 262 -2.80 -34.78 -19.92
C LYS A 262 -3.68 -33.78 -20.67
N ALA A 263 -3.73 -32.53 -20.22
CA ALA A 263 -4.54 -31.49 -20.87
C ALA A 263 -4.07 -31.17 -22.28
N VAL A 264 -2.75 -31.12 -22.49
CA VAL A 264 -2.17 -30.94 -23.84
C VAL A 264 -2.48 -32.12 -24.73
N GLN A 265 -2.26 -33.36 -24.27
CA GLN A 265 -2.54 -34.59 -25.04
C GLN A 265 -4.02 -34.73 -25.40
N GLU A 266 -4.93 -34.22 -24.55
CA GLU A 266 -6.40 -34.23 -24.80
C GLU A 266 -6.86 -33.00 -25.63
N GLY A 267 -5.98 -32.08 -25.99
CA GLY A 267 -6.33 -30.84 -26.71
C GLY A 267 -7.11 -29.81 -25.88
N ARG A 268 -7.10 -29.91 -24.55
CA ARG A 268 -7.73 -28.95 -23.63
C ARG A 268 -6.82 -27.77 -23.29
N LEU A 269 -5.52 -27.91 -23.52
CA LEU A 269 -4.52 -26.86 -23.36
C LEU A 269 -3.67 -26.85 -24.64
N ASP A 270 -3.54 -25.68 -25.26
CA ASP A 270 -2.61 -25.50 -26.40
C ASP A 270 -1.17 -25.54 -25.85
N GLU A 271 -0.32 -26.36 -26.48
CA GLU A 271 1.10 -26.47 -26.13
C GLU A 271 1.83 -25.12 -26.28
N ALA A 272 1.39 -24.24 -27.18
CA ALA A 272 1.93 -22.90 -27.32
C ALA A 272 1.78 -22.06 -26.05
N VAL A 273 0.67 -22.21 -25.30
CA VAL A 273 0.47 -21.54 -24.01
C VAL A 273 1.48 -22.04 -22.96
N LEU A 274 1.75 -23.35 -22.96
CA LEU A 274 2.77 -23.94 -22.10
C LEU A 274 4.17 -23.45 -22.49
N ASP A 275 4.47 -23.37 -23.79
CA ASP A 275 5.77 -22.89 -24.32
C ASP A 275 6.02 -21.42 -23.89
N GLU A 276 5.01 -20.57 -23.92
CA GLU A 276 5.10 -19.19 -23.42
C GLU A 276 5.40 -19.13 -21.93
N ALA A 277 4.74 -19.97 -21.10
CA ALA A 277 5.01 -20.03 -19.68
C ALA A 277 6.44 -20.50 -19.40
N VAL A 278 6.89 -21.55 -20.09
CA VAL A 278 8.28 -22.06 -20.02
C VAL A 278 9.29 -20.99 -20.44
N GLU A 279 9.02 -20.23 -21.50
CA GLU A 279 9.89 -19.11 -21.92
C GLU A 279 10.09 -18.09 -20.79
N ARG A 280 9.00 -17.70 -20.09
CA ARG A 280 9.06 -16.75 -19.00
C ARG A 280 9.81 -17.31 -17.78
N VAL A 281 9.59 -18.57 -17.42
CA VAL A 281 10.34 -19.24 -16.36
C VAL A 281 11.82 -19.33 -16.70
N LEU A 282 12.18 -19.69 -17.92
CA LEU A 282 13.57 -19.76 -18.37
C LEU A 282 14.27 -18.39 -18.36
N ASN A 283 13.54 -17.31 -18.67
CA ASN A 283 14.08 -15.95 -18.54
C ASN A 283 14.45 -15.64 -17.10
N VAL A 284 13.64 -16.05 -16.11
CA VAL A 284 13.96 -15.88 -14.68
C VAL A 284 15.19 -16.72 -14.29
N VAL A 285 15.23 -17.98 -14.71
CA VAL A 285 16.31 -18.93 -14.39
C VAL A 285 17.65 -18.44 -14.93
N PHE A 286 17.70 -18.10 -16.23
CA PHE A 286 18.97 -17.65 -16.84
C PHE A 286 19.38 -16.26 -16.34
N ALA A 287 18.46 -15.36 -16.09
CA ALA A 287 18.81 -14.08 -15.50
C ALA A 287 19.41 -14.25 -14.08
N GLY A 288 18.89 -15.19 -13.28
CA GLY A 288 19.44 -15.50 -11.96
C GLY A 288 20.85 -16.09 -12.04
N GLU A 289 21.10 -16.97 -13.03
CA GLU A 289 22.43 -17.55 -13.26
C GLU A 289 23.43 -16.51 -13.79
N GLU A 290 23.05 -15.77 -14.82
CA GLU A 290 23.94 -14.83 -15.55
C GLU A 290 24.31 -13.59 -14.70
N GLN A 291 23.42 -13.18 -13.77
CA GLN A 291 23.64 -12.01 -12.93
C GLN A 291 24.17 -12.36 -11.53
N HIS A 292 24.40 -13.65 -11.26
CA HIS A 292 25.06 -14.06 -10.01
C HIS A 292 26.49 -13.50 -9.95
N CYS A 293 26.81 -12.78 -8.87
CA CYS A 293 28.11 -12.16 -8.65
C CYS A 293 28.71 -12.65 -7.32
N PRO A 294 29.51 -13.73 -7.35
CA PRO A 294 30.08 -14.34 -6.12
C PRO A 294 31.13 -13.45 -5.42
N GLU A 295 31.52 -12.32 -6.05
CA GLU A 295 32.46 -11.37 -5.46
C GLU A 295 31.79 -10.39 -4.49
N ILE A 296 30.46 -10.29 -4.50
CA ILE A 296 29.71 -9.43 -3.58
C ILE A 296 29.74 -10.06 -2.18
N ILE A 297 30.20 -9.28 -1.22
CA ILE A 297 30.27 -9.66 0.19
C ILE A 297 29.32 -8.73 0.96
N SER A 298 28.43 -9.31 1.78
CA SER A 298 27.62 -8.56 2.74
C SER A 298 28.41 -8.37 4.04
N ASP A 299 28.46 -7.13 4.53
CA ASP A 299 29.03 -6.79 5.84
C ASP A 299 27.87 -6.50 6.81
N LYS A 300 27.45 -7.53 7.54
CA LYS A 300 26.29 -7.47 8.46
C LYS A 300 26.45 -6.41 9.57
N GLU A 301 27.66 -6.06 9.98
CA GLU A 301 27.92 -5.00 10.95
C GLU A 301 27.66 -3.60 10.35
N THR A 302 28.10 -3.38 9.13
CA THR A 302 27.82 -2.13 8.40
C THR A 302 26.33 -2.06 8.06
N ASP A 303 25.71 -3.15 7.64
CA ASP A 303 24.31 -3.21 7.25
C ASP A 303 23.37 -3.08 8.46
N HIS A 304 23.78 -3.54 9.65
CA HIS A 304 23.08 -3.24 10.90
C HIS A 304 22.98 -1.72 11.17
N LYS A 305 24.09 -1.00 10.99
CA LYS A 305 24.08 0.46 11.16
C LYS A 305 23.14 1.14 10.16
N LYS A 306 23.11 0.67 8.92
CA LYS A 306 22.14 1.15 7.92
C LYS A 306 20.70 0.88 8.36
N ALA A 307 20.40 -0.29 8.95
CA ALA A 307 19.08 -0.61 9.46
C ALA A 307 18.65 0.37 10.58
N ALA A 308 19.55 0.70 11.51
CA ALA A 308 19.30 1.71 12.54
C ALA A 308 19.12 3.13 11.96
N ASP A 309 19.93 3.49 10.96
CA ASP A 309 19.80 4.78 10.27
C ASP A 309 18.47 4.90 9.53
N ILE A 310 18.03 3.83 8.85
CA ILE A 310 16.75 3.76 8.15
C ILE A 310 15.60 3.94 9.14
N GLU A 311 15.62 3.20 10.26
CA GLU A 311 14.56 3.33 11.28
C GLU A 311 14.50 4.74 11.87
N THR A 312 15.63 5.38 12.07
CA THR A 312 15.70 6.78 12.54
C THR A 312 14.92 7.74 11.63
N GLU A 313 14.89 7.46 10.32
CA GLU A 313 14.14 8.24 9.31
C GLU A 313 12.66 7.83 9.17
N CYS A 314 12.30 6.65 9.69
CA CYS A 314 10.96 6.09 9.58
C CYS A 314 10.08 6.45 10.78
N ALA A 315 10.67 6.53 11.97
CA ALA A 315 9.93 6.78 13.21
C ALA A 315 9.13 8.08 13.17
N VAL A 316 7.90 8.04 13.68
CA VAL A 316 6.95 9.16 13.63
C VAL A 316 6.70 9.74 15.02
N LEU A 317 7.01 11.00 15.20
CA LEU A 317 6.65 11.74 16.41
C LEU A 317 5.18 12.18 16.30
N LEU A 318 4.29 11.50 17.04
CA LEU A 318 2.84 11.74 16.98
C LEU A 318 2.40 12.91 17.85
N GLU A 319 2.97 13.03 19.06
CA GLU A 319 2.69 14.08 20.02
C GLU A 319 3.98 14.54 20.69
N ASN A 320 4.09 15.85 20.97
CA ASN A 320 5.19 16.40 21.77
C ASN A 320 4.81 17.78 22.35
N ASN A 321 4.71 17.88 23.66
CA ASN A 321 4.48 19.15 24.35
C ASN A 321 5.77 19.93 24.64
N GLY A 322 6.91 19.50 24.06
CA GLY A 322 8.24 20.06 24.28
C GLY A 322 9.08 19.28 25.30
N ILE A 323 8.64 18.09 25.73
CA ILE A 323 9.44 17.19 26.59
C ILE A 323 10.59 16.55 25.81
N LEU A 324 10.38 16.22 24.56
CA LEU A 324 11.40 15.69 23.63
C LEU A 324 12.04 16.84 22.83
N PRO A 325 13.34 16.77 22.59
CA PRO A 325 14.29 15.74 23.03
C PRO A 325 14.60 15.83 24.53
N LEU A 326 14.91 14.67 25.13
CA LEU A 326 15.27 14.56 26.53
C LEU A 326 16.65 15.20 26.80
N ASN A 327 16.77 15.88 27.92
CA ASN A 327 18.07 16.32 28.42
C ASN A 327 18.82 15.13 29.03
N THR A 328 20.08 14.95 28.67
CA THR A 328 20.95 13.86 29.16
C THR A 328 21.20 13.86 30.66
N ASP A 329 21.00 14.99 31.34
CA ASP A 329 21.15 15.10 32.80
C ASP A 329 19.94 14.62 33.59
N ARG A 330 18.81 14.31 32.91
CA ARG A 330 17.59 13.81 33.58
C ARG A 330 17.73 12.35 33.97
N LYS A 331 17.11 11.99 35.09
CA LYS A 331 16.87 10.61 35.47
C LYS A 331 15.64 10.11 34.72
N VAL A 332 15.81 9.07 33.93
CA VAL A 332 14.73 8.52 33.09
C VAL A 332 14.35 7.13 33.57
N ALA A 333 13.07 6.85 33.70
CA ALA A 333 12.53 5.52 33.93
C ALA A 333 12.11 4.90 32.58
N TYR A 334 12.67 3.77 32.20
CA TYR A 334 12.16 2.92 31.12
C TYR A 334 11.24 1.86 31.70
N ILE A 335 10.00 1.81 31.22
CA ILE A 335 8.95 0.95 31.76
C ILE A 335 8.34 0.14 30.62
N GLY A 336 8.22 -1.18 30.82
CA GLY A 336 7.67 -2.13 29.84
C GLY A 336 8.68 -3.06 29.23
N GLU A 337 8.29 -4.30 28.95
CA GLU A 337 9.19 -5.35 28.43
C GLU A 337 9.78 -5.00 27.06
N PHE A 338 9.09 -4.19 26.24
CA PHE A 338 9.60 -3.76 24.94
C PHE A 338 10.89 -2.92 25.03
N ALA A 339 11.17 -2.30 26.19
CA ALA A 339 12.45 -1.60 26.39
C ALA A 339 13.66 -2.55 26.39
N GLU A 340 13.46 -3.79 26.84
CA GLU A 340 14.49 -4.85 26.92
C GLU A 340 14.40 -5.82 25.73
N LYS A 341 13.17 -6.13 25.30
CA LYS A 341 12.88 -7.05 24.20
C LYS A 341 11.95 -6.34 23.21
N PRO A 342 12.49 -5.53 22.31
CA PRO A 342 11.64 -4.78 21.39
C PRO A 342 10.89 -5.72 20.46
N ARG A 343 9.66 -5.35 20.10
CA ARG A 343 9.02 -5.91 18.93
C ARG A 343 9.50 -5.18 17.69
N TYR A 344 10.38 -5.80 16.92
CA TYR A 344 11.08 -5.17 15.79
C TYR A 344 10.65 -5.70 14.42
N GLN A 345 9.88 -6.79 14.36
CA GLN A 345 9.36 -7.40 13.14
C GLN A 345 8.04 -8.13 13.39
N GLY A 346 7.34 -8.53 12.31
CA GLY A 346 6.12 -9.33 12.36
C GLY A 346 6.39 -10.83 12.28
N GLY A 347 5.36 -11.63 12.54
CA GLY A 347 5.40 -13.09 12.46
C GLY A 347 4.96 -13.62 11.10
N GLY A 348 5.32 -14.87 10.80
CA GLY A 348 4.95 -15.59 9.58
C GLY A 348 6.10 -15.72 8.58
N SER A 349 5.77 -15.77 7.27
CA SER A 349 6.74 -16.01 6.19
C SER A 349 7.81 -14.92 6.07
N SER A 350 7.54 -13.71 6.52
CA SER A 350 8.49 -12.59 6.52
C SER A 350 9.41 -12.53 7.74
N HIS A 351 9.30 -13.48 8.68
CA HIS A 351 10.10 -13.49 9.92
C HIS A 351 11.57 -13.80 9.65
N ILE A 352 12.46 -12.87 10.00
CA ILE A 352 13.90 -12.94 9.79
C ILE A 352 14.59 -13.48 11.05
N ASN A 353 15.64 -14.28 10.88
CA ASN A 353 16.56 -14.64 11.96
C ASN A 353 17.65 -13.56 12.04
N PRO A 354 17.54 -12.56 12.94
CA PRO A 354 18.41 -11.40 12.89
C PRO A 354 19.85 -11.74 13.28
N PHE A 355 20.78 -11.05 12.65
CA PHE A 355 22.21 -11.11 13.01
C PHE A 355 22.43 -10.65 14.46
N MET A 356 21.79 -9.56 14.84
CA MET A 356 21.74 -9.02 16.21
C MET A 356 20.45 -8.21 16.39
N VAL A 357 20.07 -7.93 17.59
CA VAL A 357 18.99 -6.98 17.93
C VAL A 357 19.48 -6.10 19.06
N VAL A 358 19.38 -4.79 18.89
CA VAL A 358 19.73 -3.81 19.92
C VAL A 358 18.44 -3.26 20.52
N SER A 359 18.27 -3.45 21.82
CA SER A 359 17.13 -2.92 22.58
C SER A 359 17.36 -1.46 23.00
N ALA A 360 16.28 -0.76 23.40
CA ALA A 360 16.41 0.58 23.95
C ALA A 360 17.27 0.63 25.22
N LEU A 361 17.23 -0.43 26.05
CA LEU A 361 18.09 -0.55 27.23
C LEU A 361 19.56 -0.75 26.87
N ASP A 362 19.85 -1.59 25.85
CA ASP A 362 21.22 -1.78 25.37
C ASP A 362 21.79 -0.46 24.85
N ALA A 363 21.05 0.22 23.98
CA ALA A 363 21.47 1.50 23.42
C ALA A 363 21.69 2.59 24.50
N ALA A 364 20.78 2.68 25.47
CA ALA A 364 20.94 3.59 26.61
C ALA A 364 22.17 3.23 27.46
N GLY A 365 22.43 1.95 27.67
CA GLY A 365 23.61 1.46 28.41
C GLY A 365 24.91 1.80 27.70
N GLU A 366 25.00 1.57 26.40
CA GLU A 366 26.18 1.91 25.57
C GLU A 366 26.48 3.41 25.55
N LYS A 367 25.44 4.25 25.55
CA LYS A 367 25.55 5.70 25.61
C LYS A 367 25.76 6.26 27.04
N GLY A 368 25.73 5.41 28.07
CA GLY A 368 25.86 5.81 29.45
C GLY A 368 24.72 6.71 29.95
N ARG A 369 23.49 6.51 29.43
CA ARG A 369 22.29 7.24 29.88
C ARG A 369 21.93 6.90 31.33
N SER A 370 21.39 7.84 32.08
CA SER A 370 20.92 7.63 33.45
C SER A 370 19.51 7.03 33.46
N VAL A 371 19.40 5.73 33.18
CA VAL A 371 18.14 5.01 33.05
C VAL A 371 17.93 4.02 34.18
N THR A 372 16.71 3.99 34.76
CA THR A 372 16.22 2.93 35.63
C THR A 372 15.18 2.11 34.89
N TYR A 373 15.13 0.80 35.10
CA TYR A 373 14.24 -0.10 34.34
C TYR A 373 13.24 -0.85 35.23
N ALA A 374 12.03 -0.96 34.71
CA ALA A 374 10.94 -1.74 35.28
C ALA A 374 10.20 -2.52 34.18
N LYS A 375 10.25 -3.87 34.22
CA LYS A 375 9.69 -4.74 33.15
C LYS A 375 8.16 -4.66 33.03
N GLU A 376 7.45 -4.90 34.07
CA GLU A 376 6.08 -4.70 34.54
C GLU A 376 4.89 -5.24 33.71
N PHE A 377 5.08 -5.77 32.49
CA PHE A 377 4.09 -6.61 31.81
C PHE A 377 4.78 -7.65 30.93
N SER A 378 4.06 -8.71 30.57
CA SER A 378 4.56 -9.74 29.67
C SER A 378 4.07 -9.52 28.24
N MET A 379 4.97 -9.72 27.27
CA MET A 379 4.59 -9.77 25.85
C MET A 379 3.86 -11.06 25.45
N GLU A 380 3.86 -12.08 26.30
CA GLU A 380 3.23 -13.38 26.01
C GLU A 380 1.73 -13.40 26.33
N ASN A 381 1.28 -12.48 27.18
CA ASN A 381 -0.12 -12.39 27.58
C ASN A 381 -0.49 -10.98 28.02
N ASP A 382 -1.80 -10.68 28.06
CA ASP A 382 -2.34 -9.41 28.55
C ASP A 382 -2.50 -9.45 30.07
N ALA A 383 -1.38 -9.54 30.81
CA ALA A 383 -1.39 -9.66 32.26
C ALA A 383 -0.30 -8.82 32.93
N MET A 384 -0.68 -8.20 34.06
CA MET A 384 0.20 -7.46 34.96
C MET A 384 -0.28 -7.69 36.40
N THR A 385 0.63 -8.07 37.29
CA THR A 385 0.30 -8.24 38.72
C THR A 385 0.31 -6.90 39.45
N GLU A 386 -0.36 -6.81 40.59
CA GLU A 386 -0.32 -5.60 41.41
C GLU A 386 1.10 -5.26 41.91
N GLN A 387 1.94 -6.26 42.16
CA GLN A 387 3.34 -6.04 42.57
C GLN A 387 4.19 -5.42 41.44
N GLU A 388 3.96 -5.86 40.20
CA GLU A 388 4.59 -5.27 39.02
C GLU A 388 4.14 -3.82 38.85
N LEU A 389 2.83 -3.55 38.93
CA LEU A 389 2.31 -2.20 38.86
C LEU A 389 2.90 -1.30 39.95
N GLU A 390 2.92 -1.73 41.23
CA GLU A 390 3.52 -0.97 42.30
C GLU A 390 5.01 -0.66 42.07
N LYS A 391 5.75 -1.57 41.49
CA LYS A 391 7.15 -1.36 41.14
C LYS A 391 7.30 -0.33 40.02
N ALA A 392 6.47 -0.41 38.95
CA ALA A 392 6.41 0.60 37.91
C ALA A 392 6.15 1.99 38.47
N LEU A 393 5.13 2.11 39.33
CA LEU A 393 4.75 3.39 39.90
C LEU A 393 5.85 4.01 40.78
N ARG A 394 6.57 3.20 41.56
CA ARG A 394 7.73 3.66 42.31
C ARG A 394 8.86 4.14 41.40
N THR A 395 9.20 3.32 40.39
CA THR A 395 10.27 3.66 39.44
C THR A 395 9.92 4.96 38.68
N ALA A 396 8.65 5.12 38.27
CA ALA A 396 8.16 6.35 37.62
C ALA A 396 8.24 7.58 38.56
N ALA A 397 7.82 7.45 39.83
CA ALA A 397 7.80 8.55 40.77
C ALA A 397 9.21 9.04 41.17
N GLU A 398 10.24 8.19 41.08
CA GLU A 398 11.64 8.51 41.41
C GLU A 398 12.39 9.15 40.24
N ALA A 399 11.82 9.12 39.01
CA ALA A 399 12.42 9.66 37.81
C ALA A 399 11.92 11.07 37.46
N ASP A 400 12.70 11.81 36.69
CA ASP A 400 12.28 13.12 36.12
C ASP A 400 11.32 12.97 34.95
N VAL A 401 11.45 11.85 34.21
CA VAL A 401 10.64 11.47 33.05
C VAL A 401 10.45 9.96 33.03
N SER A 402 9.26 9.49 32.71
CA SER A 402 9.00 8.09 32.42
C SER A 402 8.80 7.87 30.92
N VAL A 403 9.55 6.94 30.33
CA VAL A 403 9.36 6.46 28.95
C VAL A 403 8.73 5.07 29.04
N ILE A 404 7.48 4.95 28.60
CA ILE A 404 6.74 3.69 28.61
C ILE A 404 6.83 3.09 27.20
N PHE A 405 7.36 1.88 27.10
CA PHE A 405 7.44 1.12 25.86
C PHE A 405 6.22 0.21 25.77
N ALA A 406 5.33 0.52 24.85
CA ALA A 406 4.06 -0.16 24.64
C ALA A 406 3.90 -0.60 23.16
N GLY A 407 2.86 -1.36 22.85
CA GLY A 407 2.59 -1.81 21.48
C GLY A 407 1.90 -3.17 21.43
N LEU A 408 1.91 -3.78 20.27
CA LEU A 408 1.26 -5.07 20.04
C LEU A 408 2.30 -6.21 20.15
N PRO A 409 2.15 -7.15 21.08
CA PRO A 409 2.88 -8.41 21.03
C PRO A 409 2.59 -9.21 19.76
N GLU A 410 3.51 -10.08 19.33
CA GLU A 410 3.38 -10.85 18.08
C GLU A 410 2.09 -11.69 18.01
N ILE A 411 1.62 -12.19 19.15
CA ILE A 411 0.35 -12.94 19.22
C ILE A 411 -0.90 -12.11 18.87
N PHE A 412 -0.80 -10.79 18.79
CA PHE A 412 -1.92 -9.91 18.44
C PHE A 412 -1.99 -9.61 16.95
N GLU A 413 -0.87 -9.64 16.23
CA GLU A 413 -0.83 -9.45 14.78
C GLU A 413 0.29 -10.29 14.15
N SER A 414 -0.06 -11.08 13.14
CA SER A 414 0.86 -11.97 12.41
C SER A 414 0.22 -12.41 11.11
N GLU A 415 1.00 -12.91 10.19
CA GLU A 415 0.48 -13.74 9.10
C GLU A 415 -0.26 -14.94 9.67
N GLY A 416 -1.38 -15.32 9.01
CA GLY A 416 -2.22 -16.47 9.35
C GLY A 416 -3.50 -16.14 10.12
N TYR A 417 -3.60 -14.97 10.74
CA TYR A 417 -4.82 -14.52 11.43
C TYR A 417 -4.92 -13.00 11.46
N ASP A 418 -6.16 -12.50 11.55
CA ASP A 418 -6.46 -11.09 11.71
C ASP A 418 -6.65 -10.73 13.19
N ARG A 419 -6.39 -9.47 13.52
CA ARG A 419 -6.72 -8.89 14.81
C ARG A 419 -8.24 -8.87 15.02
N THR A 420 -8.69 -8.95 16.26
CA THR A 420 -10.10 -8.84 16.66
C THR A 420 -10.47 -7.49 17.26
N SER A 421 -9.47 -6.66 17.57
CA SER A 421 -9.61 -5.34 18.19
C SER A 421 -8.47 -4.44 17.74
N MET A 422 -8.73 -3.13 17.69
CA MET A 422 -7.71 -2.11 17.46
C MET A 422 -7.06 -1.63 18.76
N LYS A 423 -7.51 -2.12 19.92
CA LYS A 423 -6.99 -1.73 21.24
C LYS A 423 -5.61 -2.34 21.50
N LEU A 424 -4.82 -1.63 22.29
CA LEU A 424 -3.64 -2.21 22.94
C LEU A 424 -4.07 -3.30 23.96
N PRO A 425 -3.15 -4.17 24.41
CA PRO A 425 -3.36 -5.01 25.58
C PRO A 425 -3.83 -4.15 26.76
N GLN A 426 -4.86 -4.60 27.48
CA GLN A 426 -5.51 -3.83 28.55
C GLN A 426 -4.53 -3.50 29.70
N CYS A 427 -3.58 -4.37 29.97
CA CYS A 427 -2.55 -4.12 30.99
C CYS A 427 -1.69 -2.92 30.66
N GLN A 428 -1.40 -2.65 29.37
CA GLN A 428 -0.60 -1.50 28.94
C GLN A 428 -1.37 -0.18 29.07
N ASP A 429 -2.64 -0.14 28.65
CA ASP A 429 -3.50 1.04 28.85
C ASP A 429 -3.62 1.38 30.35
N ARG A 430 -3.87 0.36 31.20
CA ARG A 430 -3.91 0.51 32.65
C ARG A 430 -2.58 1.03 33.22
N LEU A 431 -1.45 0.49 32.77
CA LEU A 431 -0.12 0.94 33.22
C LEU A 431 0.08 2.43 32.95
N ILE A 432 -0.19 2.86 31.70
CA ILE A 432 -0.03 4.27 31.29
C ILE A 432 -0.92 5.17 32.13
N GLU A 433 -2.19 4.81 32.33
CA GLU A 433 -3.14 5.60 33.14
C GLU A 433 -2.74 5.69 34.61
N GLU A 434 -2.20 4.62 35.20
CA GLU A 434 -1.74 4.64 36.60
C GLU A 434 -0.43 5.41 36.77
N VAL A 435 0.52 5.29 35.82
CA VAL A 435 1.76 6.06 35.83
C VAL A 435 1.49 7.56 35.72
N LEU A 436 0.54 7.98 34.89
CA LEU A 436 0.12 9.40 34.78
C LEU A 436 -0.37 10.01 36.10
N LYS A 437 -0.79 9.21 37.08
CA LYS A 437 -1.21 9.72 38.40
C LYS A 437 -0.04 10.10 39.32
N VAL A 438 1.13 9.51 39.07
CA VAL A 438 2.34 9.69 39.90
C VAL A 438 3.47 10.43 39.19
N GLN A 439 3.44 10.48 37.86
CA GLN A 439 4.45 11.13 37.02
C GLN A 439 3.77 11.94 35.89
N PRO A 440 3.90 13.27 35.85
CA PRO A 440 3.28 14.10 34.80
C PRO A 440 4.06 14.07 33.47
N ASN A 441 5.37 13.76 33.52
CA ASN A 441 6.23 13.76 32.35
C ASN A 441 6.31 12.34 31.79
N VAL A 442 5.31 11.93 31.02
CA VAL A 442 5.25 10.59 30.41
C VAL A 442 5.46 10.68 28.90
N VAL A 443 6.41 9.93 28.40
CA VAL A 443 6.62 9.68 26.98
C VAL A 443 6.20 8.24 26.71
N VAL A 444 5.48 7.98 25.61
CA VAL A 444 5.14 6.62 25.18
C VAL A 444 5.85 6.33 23.87
N VAL A 445 6.55 5.21 23.81
CA VAL A 445 7.18 4.66 22.62
C VAL A 445 6.35 3.46 22.17
N LEU A 446 5.83 3.50 20.95
CA LEU A 446 4.93 2.49 20.40
C LEU A 446 5.67 1.53 19.45
N HIS A 447 5.34 0.24 19.56
CA HIS A 447 5.81 -0.85 18.70
C HIS A 447 4.61 -1.68 18.20
N ASN A 448 4.04 -1.30 17.07
CA ASN A 448 2.88 -1.97 16.45
C ASN A 448 3.01 -1.95 14.91
N GLY A 449 2.44 -2.94 14.25
CA GLY A 449 2.49 -3.03 12.77
C GLY A 449 1.31 -2.37 12.07
N SER A 450 0.30 -1.91 12.83
CA SER A 450 -0.93 -1.29 12.34
C SER A 450 -1.56 -0.37 13.39
N PRO A 451 -2.51 0.50 13.04
CA PRO A 451 -3.09 1.47 13.96
C PRO A 451 -3.66 0.87 15.25
N VAL A 452 -3.51 1.60 16.34
CA VAL A 452 -4.04 1.25 17.66
C VAL A 452 -4.86 2.41 18.27
N GLU A 453 -5.83 2.07 19.13
CA GLU A 453 -6.58 3.05 19.91
C GLU A 453 -5.69 3.59 21.04
N LEU A 454 -5.68 4.91 21.22
CA LEU A 454 -4.82 5.62 22.17
C LEU A 454 -5.66 6.52 23.10
N PRO A 455 -6.42 5.96 24.05
CA PRO A 455 -7.37 6.73 24.87
C PRO A 455 -6.70 7.72 25.83
N TRP A 456 -5.43 7.57 26.09
CA TRP A 456 -4.59 8.39 26.98
C TRP A 456 -3.72 9.43 26.24
N ALA A 457 -3.76 9.46 24.91
CA ALA A 457 -2.84 10.27 24.11
C ALA A 457 -2.84 11.78 24.48
N ASP A 458 -4.01 12.37 24.77
CA ASP A 458 -4.11 13.78 25.19
C ASP A 458 -3.54 14.07 26.60
N LYS A 459 -3.11 13.03 27.33
CA LYS A 459 -2.63 13.16 28.71
C LYS A 459 -1.13 12.98 28.84
N VAL A 460 -0.49 12.33 27.85
CA VAL A 460 0.97 12.10 27.85
C VAL A 460 1.72 13.30 27.29
N SER A 461 3.00 13.38 27.58
CA SER A 461 3.85 14.49 27.14
C SER A 461 4.37 14.36 25.72
N ALA A 462 4.59 13.12 25.26
CA ALA A 462 4.97 12.81 23.89
C ALA A 462 4.63 11.36 23.55
N ILE A 463 4.45 11.11 22.24
CA ILE A 463 4.26 9.77 21.69
C ILE A 463 5.19 9.63 20.47
N LEU A 464 6.05 8.60 20.51
CA LEU A 464 6.93 8.23 19.40
C LEU A 464 6.51 6.86 18.87
N GLU A 465 6.06 6.80 17.63
CA GLU A 465 5.70 5.57 16.92
C GLU A 465 6.94 5.03 16.20
N MET A 466 7.43 3.88 16.65
CA MET A 466 8.57 3.18 16.07
C MET A 466 8.13 2.04 15.16
N TYR A 467 6.85 1.76 15.05
CA TYR A 467 6.35 0.62 14.29
C TYR A 467 7.15 -0.67 14.58
N LEU A 468 7.51 -1.42 13.54
CA LEU A 468 8.37 -2.60 13.60
C LEU A 468 9.72 -2.25 12.96
N GLY A 469 10.57 -1.59 13.74
CA GLY A 469 11.74 -0.84 13.29
C GLY A 469 13.00 -1.66 12.98
N GLY A 470 12.88 -2.99 12.84
CA GLY A 470 14.03 -3.84 12.54
C GLY A 470 15.02 -4.00 13.70
N GLN A 471 16.15 -4.64 13.41
CA GLN A 471 17.11 -5.02 14.44
C GLN A 471 17.85 -3.86 15.12
N GLY A 472 17.84 -2.65 14.53
CA GLY A 472 18.47 -1.43 15.06
C GLY A 472 17.50 -0.48 15.77
N VAL A 473 16.28 -0.94 16.09
CA VAL A 473 15.20 -0.09 16.64
C VAL A 473 15.57 0.61 17.94
N GLY A 474 16.34 -0.03 18.82
CA GLY A 474 16.77 0.57 20.09
C GLY A 474 17.75 1.73 19.90
N GLU A 475 18.71 1.59 18.98
CA GLU A 475 19.65 2.67 18.64
C GLU A 475 18.93 3.86 18.01
N ALA A 476 17.99 3.62 17.09
CA ALA A 476 17.15 4.66 16.49
C ALA A 476 16.32 5.37 17.57
N CYS A 477 15.71 4.61 18.48
CA CYS A 477 14.92 5.15 19.58
C CYS A 477 15.76 6.06 20.50
N ASP A 478 16.97 5.63 20.92
CA ASP A 478 17.85 6.46 21.76
C ASP A 478 18.23 7.77 21.06
N ARG A 479 18.64 7.71 19.77
CA ARG A 479 18.98 8.90 18.98
C ARG A 479 17.82 9.89 18.92
N LEU A 480 16.61 9.42 18.73
CA LEU A 480 15.40 10.25 18.65
C LEU A 480 15.02 10.81 20.02
N LEU A 481 14.98 9.97 21.05
CA LEU A 481 14.63 10.43 22.41
C LEU A 481 15.56 11.52 22.94
N TYR A 482 16.84 11.44 22.63
CA TYR A 482 17.85 12.39 23.13
C TYR A 482 18.29 13.46 22.10
N GLY A 483 17.63 13.53 20.95
CA GLY A 483 17.85 14.60 19.97
C GLY A 483 19.17 14.49 19.20
N GLU A 484 19.80 13.31 19.16
CA GLU A 484 20.92 13.03 18.25
C GLU A 484 20.43 12.95 16.80
N ALA A 485 19.13 12.69 16.62
CA ALA A 485 18.41 12.81 15.36
C ALA A 485 17.06 13.52 15.56
N ASN A 486 16.56 14.13 14.51
CA ASN A 486 15.27 14.81 14.50
C ASN A 486 14.22 13.91 13.80
N PRO A 487 13.08 13.57 14.45
CA PRO A 487 12.03 12.78 13.81
C PRO A 487 11.59 13.40 12.49
N SER A 488 11.44 12.57 11.47
CA SER A 488 11.08 13.01 10.12
C SER A 488 10.07 12.11 9.42
N GLY A 489 9.68 11.03 10.04
CA GLY A 489 8.65 10.12 9.56
C GLY A 489 7.25 10.77 9.53
N ARG A 490 6.39 10.25 8.66
CA ARG A 490 4.98 10.62 8.52
C ARG A 490 4.13 9.36 8.44
N LEU A 491 2.95 9.38 9.04
CA LEU A 491 2.05 8.23 9.00
C LEU A 491 1.67 7.88 7.56
N ALA A 492 1.95 6.66 7.15
CA ALA A 492 1.54 6.11 5.86
C ALA A 492 0.10 5.55 5.88
N GLU A 493 -0.59 5.73 6.98
CA GLU A 493 -1.96 5.31 7.23
C GLU A 493 -2.62 6.18 8.30
N THR A 494 -3.94 6.26 8.24
CA THR A 494 -4.74 7.03 9.22
C THR A 494 -4.91 6.24 10.51
N PHE A 495 -4.78 6.90 11.66
CA PHE A 495 -5.13 6.36 12.98
C PHE A 495 -6.53 6.86 13.39
N PRO A 496 -7.59 6.06 13.25
CA PRO A 496 -8.91 6.47 13.73
C PRO A 496 -8.99 6.45 15.26
N TYR A 497 -9.96 7.15 15.83
CA TYR A 497 -10.17 7.11 17.29
C TYR A 497 -10.57 5.74 17.79
N ARG A 498 -11.34 4.99 16.98
CA ARG A 498 -11.87 3.68 17.32
C ARG A 498 -12.12 2.86 16.04
N LEU A 499 -12.17 1.56 16.20
CA LEU A 499 -12.38 0.62 15.10
C LEU A 499 -13.68 0.88 14.33
N GLU A 500 -14.77 1.23 15.02
CA GLU A 500 -16.10 1.48 14.44
C GLU A 500 -16.12 2.64 13.44
N ASP A 501 -15.14 3.54 13.50
CA ASP A 501 -15.01 4.65 12.57
C ASP A 501 -14.35 4.25 11.24
N ASN A 502 -13.78 3.03 11.15
CA ASN A 502 -13.14 2.54 9.94
C ASN A 502 -14.18 2.15 8.87
N PRO A 503 -14.03 2.57 7.61
CA PRO A 503 -15.02 2.32 6.56
C PRO A 503 -15.25 0.82 6.27
N SER A 504 -14.27 -0.04 6.52
CA SER A 504 -14.40 -1.50 6.33
C SER A 504 -15.13 -2.21 7.48
N TYR A 505 -15.44 -1.53 8.59
CA TYR A 505 -15.92 -2.13 9.84
C TYR A 505 -17.11 -3.08 9.67
N LEU A 506 -18.09 -2.71 8.84
CA LEU A 506 -19.29 -3.53 8.63
C LEU A 506 -19.05 -4.74 7.73
N HIS A 507 -17.96 -4.76 6.98
CA HIS A 507 -17.71 -5.76 5.94
C HIS A 507 -16.53 -6.68 6.27
N PHE A 508 -15.60 -6.24 7.09
CA PHE A 508 -14.42 -7.03 7.49
C PHE A 508 -14.74 -7.96 8.66
N PRO A 509 -14.30 -9.22 8.69
CA PRO A 509 -13.59 -9.97 7.63
C PRO A 509 -14.52 -10.73 6.68
N GLY A 510 -15.79 -10.37 6.57
CA GLY A 510 -16.77 -10.99 5.71
C GLY A 510 -17.60 -12.07 6.39
N ASN A 511 -18.37 -12.85 5.60
CA ASN A 511 -19.35 -13.83 6.07
C ASN A 511 -18.94 -15.29 5.87
N GLY A 512 -17.65 -15.58 5.80
CA GLY A 512 -17.08 -16.92 5.63
C GLY A 512 -16.94 -17.40 4.18
N LYS A 513 -17.56 -16.75 3.19
CA LYS A 513 -17.42 -17.05 1.76
C LYS A 513 -17.02 -15.84 0.93
N ARG A 514 -17.49 -14.68 1.33
CA ARG A 514 -17.28 -13.40 0.65
C ARG A 514 -16.96 -12.32 1.66
N VAL A 515 -16.11 -11.41 1.25
CA VAL A 515 -15.88 -10.13 1.89
C VAL A 515 -16.23 -9.05 0.87
N LEU A 516 -17.15 -8.15 1.24
CA LEU A 516 -17.53 -7.03 0.39
C LEU A 516 -16.59 -5.84 0.64
N TYR A 517 -16.05 -5.29 -0.42
CA TYR A 517 -15.28 -4.05 -0.40
C TYR A 517 -16.24 -2.86 -0.59
N GLY A 518 -17.19 -2.75 0.35
CA GLY A 518 -18.34 -1.85 0.24
C GLY A 518 -18.02 -0.38 0.46
N GLU A 519 -16.85 -0.06 0.98
CA GLU A 519 -16.31 1.29 1.06
C GLU A 519 -15.81 1.81 -0.29
N ASP A 520 -15.71 0.93 -1.30
CA ASP A 520 -15.33 1.25 -2.67
C ASP A 520 -13.98 1.99 -2.72
N ILE A 521 -13.92 3.15 -3.38
CA ILE A 521 -12.71 3.99 -3.48
C ILE A 521 -12.39 4.75 -2.19
N PHE A 522 -13.27 4.70 -1.18
CA PHE A 522 -13.13 5.44 0.07
C PHE A 522 -12.37 4.64 1.13
N VAL A 523 -11.08 4.42 0.91
CA VAL A 523 -10.18 3.75 1.87
C VAL A 523 -9.30 4.79 2.55
N GLY A 524 -9.05 4.61 3.86
CA GLY A 524 -8.17 5.47 4.63
C GLY A 524 -8.62 6.94 4.63
N TYR A 525 -7.67 7.88 4.51
CA TYR A 525 -7.95 9.32 4.53
C TYR A 525 -8.96 9.74 3.44
N ARG A 526 -9.08 9.01 2.33
CA ARG A 526 -10.09 9.26 1.30
C ARG A 526 -11.50 9.23 1.88
N TYR A 527 -11.75 8.30 2.80
CA TYR A 527 -13.01 8.22 3.55
C TYR A 527 -13.10 9.29 4.61
N TYR A 528 -12.14 9.34 5.52
CA TYR A 528 -12.22 10.20 6.70
C TYR A 528 -12.35 11.67 6.34
N ASP A 529 -11.56 12.15 5.38
CA ASP A 529 -11.60 13.54 4.92
C ASP A 529 -12.90 13.87 4.17
N THR A 530 -13.38 12.95 3.32
CA THR A 530 -14.62 13.15 2.53
C THR A 530 -15.85 13.16 3.44
N LYS A 531 -15.94 12.23 4.37
CA LYS A 531 -17.08 12.15 5.29
C LYS A 531 -16.90 13.03 6.53
N LYS A 532 -15.76 13.71 6.67
CA LYS A 532 -15.40 14.57 7.80
C LYS A 532 -15.49 13.82 9.13
N VAL A 533 -15.06 12.56 9.13
CA VAL A 533 -14.96 11.75 10.33
C VAL A 533 -13.67 12.14 11.06
N PRO A 534 -13.73 12.55 12.32
CA PRO A 534 -12.53 12.91 13.07
C PRO A 534 -11.65 11.68 13.28
N VAL A 535 -10.34 11.87 13.20
CA VAL A 535 -9.34 10.83 13.42
C VAL A 535 -8.36 11.22 14.51
N ARG A 536 -7.69 10.26 15.10
CA ARG A 536 -6.66 10.54 16.11
C ARG A 536 -5.45 11.19 15.46
N TYR A 537 -4.97 10.61 14.35
CA TYR A 537 -3.91 11.17 13.51
C TYR A 537 -4.24 10.93 12.04
N ALA A 538 -4.12 11.98 11.27
CA ALA A 538 -4.39 11.93 9.84
C ALA A 538 -3.27 11.23 9.07
N PHE A 539 -3.56 10.75 7.87
CA PHE A 539 -2.55 10.32 6.91
C PHE A 539 -1.53 11.45 6.67
N GLY A 540 -0.26 11.11 6.68
CA GLY A 540 0.82 12.08 6.50
C GLY A 540 1.21 12.85 7.77
N HIS A 541 0.51 12.66 8.91
CA HIS A 541 0.84 13.30 10.18
C HIS A 541 2.19 12.86 10.73
N GLY A 542 2.92 13.80 11.33
CA GLY A 542 4.16 13.57 12.06
C GLY A 542 4.80 14.91 12.43
N LEU A 543 5.30 15.01 13.65
CA LEU A 543 5.95 16.20 14.19
C LEU A 543 7.47 16.16 14.00
N SER A 544 8.11 17.28 14.27
CA SER A 544 9.57 17.46 14.22
C SER A 544 10.02 18.29 15.42
N TYR A 545 11.32 18.24 15.76
CA TYR A 545 11.94 19.15 16.74
C TYR A 545 12.22 20.54 16.17
N THR A 546 11.80 20.79 14.93
CA THR A 546 11.89 22.10 14.27
C THR A 546 10.57 22.43 13.57
N GLU A 547 10.45 23.64 13.05
CA GLU A 547 9.24 24.11 12.37
C GLU A 547 9.54 24.45 10.92
N PHE A 548 8.55 24.23 10.04
CA PHE A 548 8.66 24.50 8.61
C PHE A 548 7.56 25.45 8.15
N ALA A 549 7.93 26.42 7.30
CA ALA A 549 7.01 27.32 6.62
C ALA A 549 6.97 27.03 5.13
N TYR A 550 5.78 27.16 4.53
CA TYR A 550 5.54 26.95 3.11
C TYR A 550 5.19 28.29 2.45
N GLY A 551 5.65 28.51 1.22
CA GLY A 551 5.39 29.75 0.50
C GLY A 551 5.60 29.65 -1.01
N ASP A 552 5.32 30.74 -1.71
CA ASP A 552 5.65 30.95 -3.12
C ASP A 552 5.16 29.84 -4.06
N LEU A 553 3.90 29.37 -3.87
CA LEU A 553 3.31 28.38 -4.78
C LEU A 553 3.17 28.97 -6.19
N ASN A 554 3.77 28.30 -7.16
CA ASN A 554 3.72 28.67 -8.57
C ASN A 554 3.37 27.44 -9.42
N LEU A 555 2.46 27.63 -10.37
CA LEU A 555 2.11 26.65 -11.39
C LEU A 555 2.68 27.08 -12.73
N SER A 556 3.19 26.14 -13.53
CA SER A 556 3.71 26.44 -14.88
C SER A 556 2.62 26.95 -15.83
N SER A 557 1.36 26.59 -15.58
CA SER A 557 0.19 27.06 -16.31
C SER A 557 -1.06 27.07 -15.39
N ALA A 558 -2.02 27.94 -15.69
CA ALA A 558 -3.35 27.92 -15.10
C ALA A 558 -4.35 27.04 -15.89
N GLN A 559 -3.93 26.52 -17.04
CA GLN A 559 -4.71 25.66 -17.91
C GLN A 559 -3.89 24.43 -18.27
N MET A 560 -4.57 23.30 -18.47
CA MET A 560 -3.97 22.01 -18.78
C MET A 560 -4.91 21.19 -19.68
N THR A 561 -4.34 20.40 -20.57
CA THR A 561 -5.04 19.47 -21.47
C THR A 561 -4.53 18.03 -21.23
N ASP A 562 -5.07 17.07 -21.97
CA ASP A 562 -4.69 15.65 -21.87
C ASP A 562 -3.20 15.38 -22.13
N GLU A 563 -2.51 16.21 -22.89
CA GLU A 563 -1.12 16.02 -23.30
C GLU A 563 -0.12 16.84 -22.47
N ASP A 564 -0.60 17.74 -21.60
CA ASP A 564 0.25 18.64 -20.84
C ASP A 564 0.79 17.99 -19.55
N ILE A 565 1.96 18.46 -19.15
CA ILE A 565 2.52 18.21 -17.81
C ILE A 565 2.57 19.53 -17.05
N LEU A 566 1.90 19.60 -15.93
CA LEU A 566 1.88 20.76 -15.05
C LEU A 566 3.02 20.63 -14.03
N THR A 567 3.95 21.60 -14.05
CA THR A 567 4.95 21.72 -13.00
C THR A 567 4.41 22.58 -11.85
N VAL A 568 4.39 22.01 -10.66
CA VAL A 568 3.99 22.65 -9.40
C VAL A 568 5.25 22.92 -8.59
N SER A 569 5.59 24.19 -8.33
CA SER A 569 6.75 24.56 -7.55
C SER A 569 6.38 25.47 -6.37
N PHE A 570 7.05 25.27 -5.23
CA PHE A 570 6.82 26.04 -4.02
C PHE A 570 8.07 26.02 -3.15
N LYS A 571 8.13 26.87 -2.13
CA LYS A 571 9.25 26.95 -1.21
C LYS A 571 8.92 26.35 0.14
N VAL A 572 9.91 25.69 0.73
CA VAL A 572 9.87 25.20 2.10
C VAL A 572 11.06 25.75 2.86
N LYS A 573 10.83 26.29 4.04
CA LYS A 573 11.83 26.92 4.89
C LYS A 573 11.81 26.33 6.29
N ASN A 574 12.97 25.99 6.82
CA ASN A 574 13.12 25.67 8.23
C ASN A 574 13.15 26.98 9.04
N THR A 575 12.13 27.22 9.84
CA THR A 575 11.99 28.43 10.67
C THR A 575 12.47 28.23 12.11
N GLY A 576 12.76 26.97 12.48
CA GLY A 576 13.25 26.66 13.82
C GLY A 576 14.78 26.75 13.97
N LYS A 577 15.28 26.13 15.04
CA LYS A 577 16.71 26.21 15.44
C LYS A 577 17.49 24.93 15.23
N THR A 578 16.83 23.84 14.89
CA THR A 578 17.40 22.51 14.67
C THR A 578 17.28 22.15 13.20
N GLU A 579 18.28 21.50 12.63
CA GLU A 579 18.16 20.91 11.31
C GLU A 579 17.07 19.85 11.29
N GLY A 580 16.40 19.67 10.17
CA GLY A 580 15.32 18.70 10.06
C GLY A 580 14.98 18.38 8.61
N LYS A 581 14.17 17.33 8.45
CA LYS A 581 13.64 16.93 7.15
C LYS A 581 12.12 17.09 7.18
N GLU A 582 11.62 17.75 6.15
CA GLU A 582 10.18 17.93 5.93
C GLU A 582 9.70 17.03 4.80
N VAL A 583 8.57 16.36 5.01
CA VAL A 583 7.86 15.65 3.97
C VAL A 583 6.72 16.53 3.47
N VAL A 584 6.89 17.03 2.26
CA VAL A 584 5.85 17.82 1.59
C VAL A 584 4.96 16.89 0.76
N GLN A 585 3.64 17.10 0.83
CA GLN A 585 2.64 16.25 0.21
C GLN A 585 1.79 17.09 -0.75
N LEU A 586 1.66 16.62 -1.99
CA LEU A 586 0.84 17.24 -3.02
C LEU A 586 -0.43 16.41 -3.22
N TYR A 587 -1.58 17.03 -3.06
CA TYR A 587 -2.89 16.44 -3.29
C TYR A 587 -3.61 17.14 -4.44
N VAL A 588 -4.47 16.41 -5.11
CA VAL A 588 -5.37 16.92 -6.13
C VAL A 588 -6.81 16.73 -5.66
N ALA A 589 -7.62 17.80 -5.78
CA ALA A 589 -9.05 17.77 -5.54
C ALA A 589 -9.81 18.07 -6.84
N ASP A 590 -10.75 17.20 -7.19
CA ASP A 590 -11.69 17.41 -8.29
C ASP A 590 -12.84 18.32 -7.83
N LEU A 591 -13.02 19.45 -8.48
CA LEU A 591 -14.11 20.41 -8.23
C LEU A 591 -15.16 20.37 -9.33
N CYS A 592 -15.07 19.45 -10.30
CA CYS A 592 -16.00 19.34 -11.42
C CYS A 592 -17.37 18.80 -11.00
N GLY A 593 -17.40 17.92 -9.97
CA GLY A 593 -18.64 17.36 -9.41
C GLY A 593 -19.39 16.40 -10.34
N ILE A 594 -18.71 15.84 -11.34
CA ILE A 594 -19.32 14.96 -12.35
C ILE A 594 -19.41 13.52 -11.87
N SER A 595 -18.46 13.08 -11.04
CA SER A 595 -18.44 11.73 -10.47
C SER A 595 -18.22 11.76 -8.96
N GLU A 596 -18.62 10.69 -8.27
CA GLU A 596 -18.28 10.53 -6.86
C GLU A 596 -16.79 10.28 -6.73
N ARG A 597 -16.10 11.17 -6.01
CA ARG A 597 -14.65 11.09 -5.76
C ARG A 597 -14.31 11.50 -4.33
N PRO A 598 -13.16 11.05 -3.80
CA PRO A 598 -12.60 11.61 -2.58
C PRO A 598 -12.37 13.12 -2.70
N VAL A 599 -12.51 13.86 -1.61
CA VAL A 599 -12.30 15.33 -1.61
C VAL A 599 -10.88 15.72 -2.03
N LYS A 600 -9.93 14.80 -1.93
CA LYS A 600 -8.56 14.93 -2.43
C LYS A 600 -7.84 13.59 -2.45
N GLU A 601 -6.80 13.49 -3.27
CA GLU A 601 -5.96 12.31 -3.41
C GLU A 601 -4.49 12.71 -3.50
N LEU A 602 -3.60 11.96 -2.85
CA LEU A 602 -2.15 12.16 -2.95
C LEU A 602 -1.67 11.86 -4.38
N LYS A 603 -0.94 12.79 -4.96
CA LYS A 603 -0.36 12.69 -6.31
C LYS A 603 1.12 13.10 -6.37
N GLY A 604 1.69 13.48 -5.23
CA GLY A 604 3.11 13.79 -5.14
C GLY A 604 3.58 13.91 -3.69
N PHE A 605 4.83 13.56 -3.46
CA PHE A 605 5.51 13.83 -2.19
C PHE A 605 7.03 13.98 -2.40
N ALA A 606 7.66 14.68 -1.48
CA ALA A 606 9.13 14.78 -1.43
C ALA A 606 9.61 15.00 0.00
N LYS A 607 10.71 14.36 0.38
CA LYS A 607 11.40 14.59 1.65
C LYS A 607 12.55 15.57 1.44
N VAL A 608 12.55 16.67 2.20
CA VAL A 608 13.49 17.80 2.00
C VAL A 608 14.27 18.06 3.27
N HIS A 609 15.59 17.89 3.23
CA HIS A 609 16.47 18.23 4.34
C HIS A 609 16.79 19.74 4.34
N LEU A 610 16.65 20.40 5.49
CA LEU A 610 16.82 21.84 5.67
C LEU A 610 17.58 22.16 6.96
N LEU A 611 18.65 22.93 6.81
CA LEU A 611 19.35 23.56 7.95
C LEU A 611 18.51 24.69 8.55
N PRO A 612 18.76 25.10 9.82
CA PRO A 612 18.08 26.26 10.42
C PRO A 612 18.17 27.51 9.55
N GLY A 613 17.00 28.07 9.19
CA GLY A 613 16.88 29.24 8.32
C GLY A 613 17.01 28.94 6.83
N GLU A 614 17.39 27.75 6.42
CA GLU A 614 17.49 27.34 5.00
C GLU A 614 16.11 27.26 4.35
N GLU A 615 16.07 27.68 3.08
CA GLU A 615 14.89 27.61 2.21
C GLU A 615 15.25 26.86 0.93
N LYS A 616 14.41 25.91 0.51
CA LYS A 616 14.55 25.18 -0.75
C LYS A 616 13.28 25.25 -1.57
N THR A 617 13.45 25.27 -2.90
CA THR A 617 12.33 25.11 -3.84
C THR A 617 12.13 23.64 -4.10
N VAL A 618 10.89 23.19 -3.98
CA VAL A 618 10.43 21.85 -4.35
C VAL A 618 9.61 21.96 -5.62
N SER A 619 9.80 21.02 -6.55
CA SER A 619 9.02 20.93 -7.79
C SER A 619 8.49 19.51 -7.97
N MET A 620 7.23 19.42 -8.38
CA MET A 620 6.53 18.16 -8.68
C MET A 620 5.77 18.31 -9.99
N GLU A 621 5.52 17.21 -10.67
CA GLU A 621 4.80 17.17 -11.94
C GLU A 621 3.45 16.50 -11.76
N ILE A 622 2.44 17.01 -12.44
CA ILE A 622 1.07 16.49 -12.52
C ILE A 622 0.71 16.30 -13.98
N SER A 623 0.27 15.10 -14.31
CA SER A 623 -0.22 14.70 -15.62
C SER A 623 -1.76 14.62 -15.64
N ALA A 624 -2.36 14.44 -16.80
CA ALA A 624 -3.79 14.18 -16.92
C ALA A 624 -4.23 12.91 -16.16
N ARG A 625 -3.33 11.90 -16.04
CA ARG A 625 -3.57 10.68 -15.26
C ARG A 625 -3.81 10.98 -13.78
N ASP A 626 -3.11 11.96 -13.21
CA ASP A 626 -3.24 12.34 -11.80
C ASP A 626 -4.56 13.05 -11.50
N LEU A 627 -5.22 13.61 -12.52
CA LEU A 627 -6.55 14.21 -12.46
C LEU A 627 -7.68 13.20 -12.69
N SER A 628 -7.35 11.99 -13.19
CA SER A 628 -8.32 11.02 -13.71
C SER A 628 -8.91 10.13 -12.63
N TYR A 629 -10.10 9.59 -12.91
CA TYR A 629 -10.70 8.40 -12.31
C TYR A 629 -10.88 7.32 -13.38
N TYR A 630 -11.17 6.08 -12.98
CA TYR A 630 -11.44 5.02 -13.94
C TYR A 630 -12.91 5.07 -14.39
N GLU A 631 -13.12 5.34 -15.66
CA GLU A 631 -14.46 5.42 -16.26
C GLU A 631 -14.80 4.08 -16.92
N GLU A 632 -15.73 3.34 -16.34
CA GLU A 632 -16.11 2.00 -16.77
C GLU A 632 -16.69 1.98 -18.21
N ARG A 633 -17.37 3.03 -18.63
CA ARG A 633 -17.91 3.16 -20.00
C ARG A 633 -16.84 3.26 -21.07
N LEU A 634 -15.70 3.86 -20.72
CA LEU A 634 -14.50 3.91 -21.57
C LEU A 634 -13.64 2.65 -21.43
N GLY A 635 -13.73 1.98 -20.29
CA GLY A 635 -12.74 1.00 -19.88
C GLY A 635 -11.34 1.61 -19.76
N ASP A 636 -11.24 2.91 -19.40
CA ASP A 636 -10.00 3.69 -19.39
C ASP A 636 -10.10 4.85 -18.38
N TRP A 637 -8.99 5.49 -18.15
CA TRP A 637 -8.85 6.66 -17.28
C TRP A 637 -9.39 7.92 -17.94
N TYR A 638 -10.18 8.69 -17.18
CA TYR A 638 -10.85 9.88 -17.65
C TYR A 638 -10.77 11.02 -16.63
N ALA A 639 -10.30 12.18 -17.07
CA ALA A 639 -10.37 13.43 -16.33
C ALA A 639 -11.42 14.32 -17.00
N PRO A 640 -12.55 14.64 -16.34
CA PRO A 640 -13.55 15.55 -16.92
C PRO A 640 -13.00 16.96 -17.04
N SER A 641 -13.45 17.69 -18.06
CA SER A 641 -13.14 19.12 -18.19
C SER A 641 -13.75 19.89 -17.03
N GLY A 642 -12.96 20.79 -16.42
CA GLY A 642 -13.42 21.63 -15.31
C GLY A 642 -12.28 22.11 -14.42
N THR A 643 -12.62 22.47 -13.20
CA THR A 643 -11.66 23.02 -12.25
C THR A 643 -11.12 21.93 -11.32
N TYR A 644 -9.80 21.90 -11.19
CA TYR A 644 -9.08 21.08 -10.22
C TYR A 644 -8.29 21.98 -9.28
N ARG A 645 -8.16 21.53 -8.04
CA ARG A 645 -7.37 22.24 -7.02
C ARG A 645 -6.13 21.44 -6.66
N ILE A 646 -4.97 22.07 -6.81
CA ILE A 646 -3.69 21.58 -6.33
C ILE A 646 -3.54 22.03 -4.88
N LEU A 647 -3.25 21.11 -3.98
CA LEU A 647 -3.13 21.32 -2.55
C LEU A 647 -1.73 20.87 -2.12
N ILE A 648 -1.00 21.74 -1.40
CA ILE A 648 0.30 21.40 -0.79
C ILE A 648 0.12 21.38 0.72
N GLY A 649 0.46 20.27 1.33
CA GLY A 649 0.25 20.05 2.76
C GLY A 649 1.41 19.38 3.47
N HIS A 650 1.35 19.44 4.78
CA HIS A 650 2.17 18.71 5.73
C HIS A 650 1.55 17.32 6.03
N ALA A 651 0.23 17.26 6.04
CA ALA A 651 -0.58 16.06 6.21
C ALA A 651 -1.89 16.20 5.42
N SER A 652 -2.70 15.15 5.36
CA SER A 652 -3.98 15.19 4.62
C SER A 652 -4.93 16.23 5.20
N ASP A 653 -4.92 16.47 6.50
CA ASP A 653 -5.73 17.47 7.21
C ASP A 653 -5.02 18.82 7.44
N ASP A 654 -3.73 18.93 7.07
CA ASP A 654 -2.93 20.14 7.23
C ASP A 654 -2.44 20.68 5.88
N VAL A 655 -3.35 21.31 5.14
CA VAL A 655 -3.08 21.96 3.85
C VAL A 655 -2.55 23.37 4.07
N ARG A 656 -1.38 23.68 3.53
CA ARG A 656 -0.67 24.95 3.70
C ARG A 656 -0.82 25.90 2.51
N LEU A 657 -0.83 25.37 1.28
CA LEU A 657 -0.93 26.15 0.05
C LEU A 657 -1.94 25.50 -0.90
N HIS A 658 -2.60 26.30 -1.73
CA HIS A 658 -3.44 25.79 -2.81
C HIS A 658 -3.50 26.73 -4.01
N ALA A 659 -3.76 26.16 -5.18
CA ALA A 659 -4.05 26.89 -6.42
C ALA A 659 -4.99 26.08 -7.29
N ASP A 660 -5.81 26.77 -8.09
CA ASP A 660 -6.76 26.14 -9.00
C ASP A 660 -6.21 26.15 -10.43
N ILE A 661 -6.53 25.10 -11.20
CA ILE A 661 -6.28 24.96 -12.63
C ILE A 661 -7.57 24.63 -13.35
N ILE A 662 -7.64 24.99 -14.62
CA ILE A 662 -8.70 24.57 -15.54
C ILE A 662 -8.13 23.46 -16.42
N PHE A 663 -8.78 22.31 -16.40
CA PHE A 663 -8.45 21.18 -17.27
C PHE A 663 -9.46 21.07 -18.39
N GLU A 664 -9.01 20.84 -19.62
CA GLU A 664 -9.82 20.62 -20.80
C GLU A 664 -9.43 19.32 -21.49
N THR A 665 -10.37 18.36 -21.56
CA THR A 665 -10.18 17.09 -22.29
C THR A 665 -10.88 17.12 -23.64
N GLN A 666 -10.27 16.41 -24.61
CA GLN A 666 -10.89 16.09 -25.88
C GLN A 666 -11.57 14.71 -25.89
N LYS A 667 -11.43 13.93 -24.80
CA LYS A 667 -12.10 12.64 -24.66
C LYS A 667 -13.60 12.86 -24.44
N GLU A 668 -14.43 12.25 -25.27
CA GLU A 668 -15.87 12.19 -25.09
C GLU A 668 -16.27 10.86 -24.45
N LEU A 669 -17.19 10.91 -23.47
CA LEU A 669 -17.71 9.67 -22.88
C LEU A 669 -18.68 9.01 -23.85
N PRO A 670 -18.54 7.70 -24.13
CA PRO A 670 -19.47 6.99 -24.99
C PRO A 670 -20.87 6.98 -24.35
N LEU A 671 -21.85 7.39 -25.11
CA LEU A 671 -23.26 7.32 -24.73
C LEU A 671 -23.98 6.34 -25.67
N CYS A 672 -24.54 5.28 -25.10
CA CYS A 672 -25.44 4.36 -25.80
C CYS A 672 -26.85 4.61 -25.30
N VAL A 673 -27.70 5.11 -26.19
CA VAL A 673 -29.07 5.52 -25.83
C VAL A 673 -29.98 4.28 -25.83
N ASP A 674 -30.70 4.11 -24.73
CA ASP A 674 -31.75 3.12 -24.57
C ASP A 674 -32.96 3.71 -23.81
N PHE A 675 -33.95 2.86 -23.46
CA PHE A 675 -35.12 3.31 -22.72
C PHE A 675 -34.83 3.81 -21.31
N THR A 676 -33.65 3.46 -20.73
CA THR A 676 -33.22 3.85 -19.38
C THR A 676 -32.39 5.10 -19.37
N THR A 677 -31.88 5.54 -20.52
CA THR A 677 -31.09 6.78 -20.67
C THR A 677 -31.91 7.98 -20.26
N THR A 678 -31.38 8.80 -19.36
CA THR A 678 -32.08 9.97 -18.82
C THR A 678 -32.03 11.18 -19.74
N PHE A 679 -32.98 12.08 -19.58
CA PHE A 679 -32.92 13.36 -20.30
C PHE A 679 -31.70 14.19 -19.90
N GLY A 680 -31.22 14.04 -18.67
CA GLY A 680 -30.00 14.69 -18.19
C GLY A 680 -28.77 14.24 -18.98
N GLU A 681 -28.55 12.94 -19.12
CA GLU A 681 -27.43 12.38 -19.91
C GLU A 681 -27.47 12.87 -21.37
N LEU A 682 -28.66 12.94 -21.95
CA LEU A 682 -28.84 13.40 -23.32
C LEU A 682 -28.65 14.92 -23.48
N LEU A 683 -29.00 15.72 -22.46
CA LEU A 683 -28.81 17.17 -22.45
C LEU A 683 -27.34 17.55 -22.20
N ASP A 684 -26.60 16.73 -21.49
CA ASP A 684 -25.19 16.96 -21.22
C ASP A 684 -24.25 16.55 -22.36
N HIS A 685 -24.77 15.76 -23.33
CA HIS A 685 -23.99 15.33 -24.48
C HIS A 685 -24.20 16.28 -25.67
N THR A 686 -23.13 16.85 -26.22
CA THR A 686 -23.13 17.91 -27.25
C THR A 686 -23.94 17.58 -28.48
N LYS A 687 -23.92 16.33 -28.96
CA LYS A 687 -24.65 15.89 -30.17
C LYS A 687 -26.15 15.68 -29.92
N THR A 688 -26.55 15.22 -28.74
CA THR A 688 -27.96 14.89 -28.42
C THR A 688 -28.71 16.04 -27.78
N ALA A 689 -28.02 16.97 -27.08
CA ALA A 689 -28.63 18.13 -26.43
C ALA A 689 -29.58 18.96 -27.31
N PRO A 690 -29.25 19.28 -28.57
CA PRO A 690 -30.17 20.07 -29.42
C PRO A 690 -31.51 19.34 -29.67
N VAL A 691 -31.47 18.03 -29.93
CA VAL A 691 -32.64 17.20 -30.20
C VAL A 691 -33.55 17.13 -28.98
N ILE A 692 -32.95 16.90 -27.80
CA ILE A 692 -33.69 16.77 -26.54
C ILE A 692 -34.24 18.12 -26.07
N THR A 693 -33.46 19.20 -26.25
CA THR A 693 -33.93 20.55 -25.94
C THR A 693 -35.18 20.88 -26.76
N GLU A 694 -35.22 20.55 -28.06
CA GLU A 694 -36.39 20.72 -28.91
C GLU A 694 -37.58 19.86 -28.45
N LEU A 695 -37.32 18.60 -28.12
CA LEU A 695 -38.33 17.67 -27.60
C LEU A 695 -38.97 18.16 -26.29
N LEU A 696 -38.16 18.70 -25.38
CA LEU A 696 -38.60 19.20 -24.07
C LEU A 696 -39.16 20.65 -24.11
N ALA A 697 -39.01 21.38 -25.21
CA ALA A 697 -39.43 22.80 -25.33
C ALA A 697 -40.91 23.05 -24.94
N PRO A 698 -41.89 22.19 -25.29
CA PRO A 698 -43.27 22.38 -24.84
C PRO A 698 -43.43 22.27 -23.32
N LEU A 699 -42.69 21.35 -22.70
CA LEU A 699 -42.72 21.12 -21.24
C LEU A 699 -42.06 22.30 -20.49
N ALA A 700 -40.94 22.79 -21.01
CA ALA A 700 -40.25 23.98 -20.49
C ALA A 700 -41.10 25.23 -20.58
N ALA A 701 -41.83 25.44 -21.71
CA ALA A 701 -42.74 26.55 -21.89
C ALA A 701 -43.95 26.50 -20.93
N ALA A 702 -44.50 25.30 -20.67
CA ALA A 702 -45.54 25.08 -19.68
C ALA A 702 -45.09 25.40 -18.26
N ALA A 703 -43.88 24.96 -17.88
CA ALA A 703 -43.30 25.25 -16.60
C ALA A 703 -42.97 26.75 -16.40
N ALA A 704 -42.52 27.42 -17.45
CA ALA A 704 -42.25 28.87 -17.43
C ALA A 704 -43.52 29.72 -17.29
N SER A 705 -44.67 29.25 -17.80
CA SER A 705 -45.97 29.95 -17.75
C SER A 705 -46.75 29.68 -16.45
N ALA A 706 -46.28 28.84 -15.55
CA ALA A 706 -46.92 28.56 -14.27
C ALA A 706 -46.80 29.77 -13.32
N GLU A 707 -47.89 30.56 -13.23
CA GLU A 707 -47.96 31.71 -12.33
C GLU A 707 -47.94 31.24 -10.88
N GLY A 708 -47.01 31.84 -10.07
CA GLY A 708 -46.92 31.61 -8.62
C GLY A 708 -45.89 30.59 -8.14
N MET A 709 -45.14 29.95 -9.04
CA MET A 709 -44.01 29.08 -8.66
C MET A 709 -42.76 29.92 -8.34
N SER A 710 -42.11 29.63 -7.19
CA SER A 710 -40.81 30.20 -6.90
C SER A 710 -39.71 29.65 -7.83
N ASP A 711 -38.62 30.40 -7.99
CA ASP A 711 -37.48 29.96 -8.82
C ASP A 711 -36.83 28.66 -8.28
N GLU A 712 -36.95 28.39 -6.99
CA GLU A 712 -36.50 27.15 -6.38
C GLU A 712 -37.33 25.95 -6.83
N TYR A 713 -38.65 26.08 -6.91
CA TYR A 713 -39.57 25.05 -7.44
C TYR A 713 -39.35 24.79 -8.92
N LYS A 714 -39.02 25.83 -9.71
CA LYS A 714 -38.69 25.68 -11.14
C LYS A 714 -37.40 24.88 -11.31
N LYS A 715 -36.36 25.19 -10.55
CA LYS A 715 -35.09 24.42 -10.56
C LYS A 715 -35.29 22.96 -10.14
N LEU A 716 -36.13 22.72 -9.12
CA LEU A 716 -36.47 21.35 -8.71
C LEU A 716 -37.19 20.59 -9.83
N GLY A 717 -38.12 21.25 -10.55
CA GLY A 717 -38.82 20.69 -11.69
C GLY A 717 -37.89 20.36 -12.86
N GLU A 718 -36.93 21.23 -13.15
CA GLU A 718 -35.88 20.97 -14.15
C GLU A 718 -35.02 19.77 -13.77
N GLN A 719 -34.63 19.66 -12.50
CA GLN A 719 -33.85 18.52 -12.01
C GLN A 719 -34.64 17.20 -12.11
N VAL A 720 -35.91 17.22 -11.74
CA VAL A 720 -36.79 16.03 -11.88
C VAL A 720 -36.88 15.60 -13.34
N ILE A 721 -37.02 16.53 -14.28
CA ILE A 721 -37.07 16.22 -15.72
C ILE A 721 -35.73 15.61 -16.17
N ARG A 722 -34.61 16.15 -15.73
CA ARG A 722 -33.30 15.63 -16.10
C ARG A 722 -33.10 14.18 -15.68
N GLU A 723 -33.65 13.77 -14.54
CA GLU A 723 -33.55 12.41 -14.00
C GLU A 723 -34.55 11.43 -14.62
N MET A 724 -35.52 11.89 -15.40
CA MET A 724 -36.51 11.02 -16.09
C MET A 724 -35.82 10.26 -17.23
N PRO A 725 -35.97 8.92 -17.30
CA PRO A 725 -35.49 8.14 -18.42
C PRO A 725 -36.44 8.24 -19.65
N LEU A 726 -35.91 7.97 -20.85
CA LEU A 726 -36.67 8.00 -22.11
C LEU A 726 -37.94 7.14 -22.10
N LYS A 727 -37.97 6.03 -21.34
CA LYS A 727 -39.20 5.23 -21.17
C LYS A 727 -40.39 6.02 -20.65
N PHE A 728 -40.16 7.16 -19.99
CA PHE A 728 -41.24 8.02 -19.52
C PHE A 728 -42.12 8.58 -20.70
N LEU A 729 -41.50 8.69 -21.88
CA LEU A 729 -42.22 9.11 -23.11
C LEU A 729 -43.28 8.08 -23.56
N LEU A 730 -43.18 6.80 -23.12
CA LEU A 730 -44.17 5.77 -23.48
C LEU A 730 -45.58 6.08 -22.98
N GLY A 731 -45.71 6.95 -21.98
CA GLY A 731 -47.02 7.46 -21.54
C GLY A 731 -47.56 8.65 -22.35
N GLN A 732 -46.72 9.22 -23.23
CA GLN A 732 -47.02 10.47 -23.95
C GLN A 732 -47.05 10.28 -25.47
N MET A 733 -46.34 9.27 -26.01
CA MET A 733 -46.30 8.96 -27.44
C MET A 733 -46.21 7.42 -27.66
N PRO A 734 -46.59 6.96 -28.88
CA PRO A 734 -46.47 5.54 -29.24
C PRO A 734 -45.04 4.99 -29.03
N GLY A 735 -44.94 3.77 -28.52
CA GLY A 735 -43.66 3.12 -28.25
C GLY A 735 -42.72 3.05 -29.45
N GLU A 736 -43.27 2.80 -30.66
CA GLU A 736 -42.52 2.78 -31.91
C GLU A 736 -41.82 4.13 -32.19
N GLN A 737 -42.43 5.24 -31.77
CA GLN A 737 -41.81 6.56 -31.92
C GLN A 737 -40.68 6.79 -30.91
N VAL A 738 -40.78 6.23 -29.72
CA VAL A 738 -39.70 6.28 -28.74
C VAL A 738 -38.52 5.42 -29.23
N GLU A 739 -38.77 4.21 -29.75
CA GLU A 739 -37.74 3.37 -30.37
C GLU A 739 -37.06 4.04 -31.55
N GLN A 740 -37.86 4.75 -32.39
CA GLN A 740 -37.34 5.51 -33.50
C GLN A 740 -36.44 6.68 -33.06
N LEU A 741 -36.85 7.40 -32.00
CA LEU A 741 -36.04 8.44 -31.37
C LEU A 741 -34.70 7.87 -30.83
N ILE A 742 -34.75 6.76 -30.11
CA ILE A 742 -33.55 6.08 -29.62
C ILE A 742 -32.62 5.70 -30.78
N GLY A 743 -33.19 5.13 -31.85
CA GLY A 743 -32.42 4.80 -33.06
C GLY A 743 -31.78 6.04 -33.71
N GLN A 744 -32.49 7.16 -33.79
CA GLN A 744 -31.97 8.42 -34.32
C GLN A 744 -30.86 8.99 -33.46
N LEU A 745 -31.00 8.98 -32.13
CA LEU A 745 -29.98 9.45 -31.20
C LEU A 745 -28.71 8.59 -31.29
N ASN A 746 -28.84 7.27 -31.34
CA ASN A 746 -27.68 6.37 -31.51
C ASN A 746 -27.00 6.57 -32.88
N CYS A 747 -27.75 6.80 -33.96
CA CYS A 747 -27.17 7.14 -35.27
C CYS A 747 -26.42 8.48 -35.25
N LEU A 748 -26.93 9.46 -34.49
CA LEU A 748 -26.28 10.76 -34.32
C LEU A 748 -24.98 10.66 -33.54
N LEU A 749 -24.95 9.80 -32.49
CA LEU A 749 -23.77 9.52 -31.71
C LEU A 749 -22.68 8.78 -32.50
N ALA A 750 -23.07 7.92 -33.44
CA ALA A 750 -22.13 7.14 -34.27
C ALA A 750 -21.48 7.98 -35.40
N GLN A 751 -21.97 9.16 -35.69
CA GLN A 751 -21.39 10.14 -36.63
C GLN A 751 -20.30 10.98 -35.93
#